data_e13f481f605dab1e9ab0299b12cda94f
#
_entry.id   e13f481f605dab1e9ab0299b12cda94f
#
_cell.length_a   1.000
_cell.length_b   1.000
_cell.length_c   1.000
_cell.angle_alpha   90.00
_cell.angle_beta   90.00
_cell.angle_gamma   90.00
#
_symmetry.space_group_name_H-M   'P 1'
#
loop_
_entity.id
_entity.type
_entity.pdbx_description
1 polymer ?
#
loop_
_entity_poly.entity_id
_entity_poly.type
_entity_poly.pdbx_seq_one_letter_code
_entity_poly.pdbx_strand_id
1 'polypeptide(L)'
;MKKTTKKVIATLFALTLSFGAIPSGLGIAPLFNGTITADAALTETSDDNGTVLTLSGNISKDEVRAYASKSIYKVVAAEGSKLPADCSDLFKSFKCQTIDLSKADASEVTTVNNMFCSCIYLTSLKFDFSKASNLTDIGGMFYNCSKLKSIDLSKLNSAKVTDMSQLFYSCSALTSINFSGFDTSSATDMSNMFHYCKNLGSLDLSGFNTSNVTKMNNMFRCCYLLYDLDLENFDTGNVTDMSYMFNCCEELTTLNVSKFNTSKVSQIHYMFAGCKNLQTLDVSSFRTGGITNMGWMFCSCNSLKTLDLSSFNTSNATNMTGMFEDCKALTSLNISSFDTSKVTDMSNMFHQCYALASLDVTNFNTSKVLSMQDMFSDCYALTSLDLRKFNTSKVRNMNHMFAECHSLTTLDLKSFDTSSVTYMGGMFLACTSLISVDLSSFNTSNVKWMDYMFSNCPALKALDLSKFRTPNLKEADNMFAGCKSLSSLDLSSFDTSNITSMDDMFWECSSLTSVDLSSFDTSNVRSMSQMFEGCSSLETLDIRHFDTKKVNSMTNMFYNCSKLSDVDLTNFEIADNIYQDNMLYNCPAYNVTCTNAKLTLDKGRIGFYLFFTTNTDLKTIVMNGPAGEKRVDISELTPDEKGKYAVPYYVNALMSSAPITFSFYNTSGKKINLLNRSSEITNKSLFDYSVRDYMNQIGKYVGAGKEKDLINALDNYCKAAENYFNGPVNTISGIDGVENDDLANAAPTLSDDVKLSLLLGSASSVRVYTDSNSVFFDDNTEAAVSHTSSYGKYYEIPDISAQNLCNSHKVTIDGTDYYFSPLSYCYRVLNKYNTDAAAYNENRDIVDLAKAFYIYANAAKAYTS
;
A
#
# COMPACT_ATOMS: atom_id res chain seq x y z
N MET A 1 40.21 -15.27 -22.01
CA MET A 1 41.14 -15.46 -23.18
C MET A 1 40.69 -14.58 -24.31
N LYS A 2 41.70 -13.90 -24.93
CA LYS A 2 41.64 -12.94 -26.04
C LYS A 2 41.23 -11.47 -25.67
N LYS A 3 42.12 -10.84 -24.88
CA LYS A 3 42.68 -9.50 -25.11
C LYS A 3 44.00 -9.76 -25.81
N THR A 4 44.16 -9.23 -26.98
CA THR A 4 45.43 -8.93 -27.72
C THR A 4 45.14 -9.04 -29.20
N THR A 5 44.87 -7.92 -29.80
CA THR A 5 45.26 -7.55 -31.20
C THR A 5 44.52 -6.24 -31.58
N LYS A 6 45.03 -5.12 -31.07
CA LYS A 6 44.81 -3.75 -31.60
C LYS A 6 45.85 -2.81 -30.98
N LYS A 7 47.11 -3.15 -31.17
CA LYS A 7 48.25 -2.26 -30.97
C LYS A 7 49.36 -2.65 -31.92
N VAL A 8 49.21 -2.40 -33.20
CA VAL A 8 50.25 -2.26 -34.18
C VAL A 8 49.59 -1.69 -35.46
N ILE A 9 49.42 -0.43 -35.57
CA ILE A 9 49.36 0.44 -36.78
C ILE A 9 49.14 1.87 -36.21
N ALA A 10 50.09 2.40 -35.51
CA ALA A 10 50.18 3.81 -35.18
C ALA A 10 51.64 4.18 -34.89
N THR A 11 52.53 3.72 -35.74
CA THR A 11 53.93 4.16 -35.70
C THR A 11 54.55 3.94 -37.07
N LEU A 12 54.20 4.75 -38.03
CA LEU A 12 54.89 5.01 -39.23
C LEU A 12 54.18 6.14 -39.97
N PHE A 13 54.62 7.36 -39.77
CA PHE A 13 54.60 8.54 -40.64
C PHE A 13 54.64 9.77 -39.70
N ALA A 14 55.85 9.93 -39.11
CA ALA A 14 56.36 11.20 -38.68
C ALA A 14 57.77 11.30 -39.25
N LEU A 15 57.79 11.61 -40.45
CA LEU A 15 59.09 12.06 -41.10
C LEU A 15 58.94 13.55 -41.38
N THR A 16 59.56 14.37 -40.55
CA THR A 16 59.82 15.78 -40.74
C THR A 16 60.77 15.93 -41.89
N LEU A 17 60.33 16.49 -42.97
CA LEU A 17 61.24 17.04 -44.02
C LEU A 17 61.50 18.53 -43.77
N SER A 18 62.62 18.80 -43.17
CA SER A 18 63.24 20.12 -43.21
C SER A 18 63.77 20.41 -44.63
N PHE A 19 63.20 21.39 -45.26
CA PHE A 19 63.78 21.89 -46.54
C PHE A 19 64.76 23.04 -46.28
N GLY A 20 65.98 22.73 -46.50
CA GLY A 20 67.01 23.72 -46.72
C GLY A 20 66.94 24.29 -48.13
N ALA A 21 67.25 25.56 -48.29
CA ALA A 21 67.26 26.32 -49.54
C ALA A 21 68.12 25.68 -50.61
N ILE A 22 67.60 25.57 -51.84
CA ILE A 22 68.36 25.24 -53.05
C ILE A 22 68.20 26.38 -54.06
N PRO A 23 69.32 26.77 -54.78
CA PRO A 23 69.30 27.92 -55.66
C PRO A 23 68.65 27.69 -57.02
N SER A 24 68.20 28.82 -57.61
CA SER A 24 67.62 28.97 -58.95
C SER A 24 68.36 28.38 -60.05
N GLY A 25 67.65 27.61 -60.93
CA GLY A 25 68.02 27.42 -62.30
C GLY A 25 67.94 26.00 -62.81
N LEU A 26 66.81 25.65 -63.44
CA LEU A 26 66.68 24.84 -64.66
C LEU A 26 65.19 24.54 -64.84
N GLY A 27 64.63 25.00 -65.94
CA GLY A 27 63.27 24.84 -66.35
C GLY A 27 62.98 23.40 -66.77
N ILE A 28 61.89 22.86 -66.13
CA ILE A 28 61.13 21.74 -66.69
C ILE A 28 59.68 22.14 -66.58
N ALA A 29 58.94 22.10 -67.66
CA ALA A 29 57.56 22.46 -67.84
C ALA A 29 56.62 21.53 -67.03
N PRO A 30 55.39 21.96 -66.72
CA PRO A 30 54.47 21.35 -65.68
C PRO A 30 53.79 20.14 -66.28
N LEU A 31 53.93 19.01 -65.61
CA LEU A 31 53.08 17.86 -65.76
C LEU A 31 52.41 17.60 -64.37
N PHE A 32 51.46 18.44 -64.01
CA PHE A 32 50.41 18.09 -63.05
C PHE A 32 49.24 19.07 -63.22
N ASN A 33 48.29 18.73 -64.10
CA ASN A 33 46.93 19.21 -64.08
C ASN A 33 46.16 18.28 -63.12
N GLY A 34 46.48 18.36 -61.90
CA GLY A 34 45.68 17.82 -60.82
C GLY A 34 45.31 18.98 -59.92
N THR A 35 44.07 19.36 -59.88
CA THR A 35 43.49 20.17 -58.78
C THR A 35 43.85 19.50 -57.46
N ILE A 36 44.73 20.08 -56.68
CA ILE A 36 45.01 19.65 -55.33
C ILE A 36 43.67 19.99 -54.54
N THR A 37 42.81 19.02 -54.42
CA THR A 37 41.69 19.15 -53.46
C THR A 37 42.36 19.21 -52.11
N ALA A 38 42.21 20.34 -51.42
CA ALA A 38 42.64 20.45 -50.03
C ALA A 38 41.90 19.40 -49.21
N ASP A 39 42.65 18.43 -48.67
CA ASP A 39 42.11 17.46 -47.76
C ASP A 39 41.51 18.20 -46.53
N ALA A 40 40.46 17.60 -45.90
CA ALA A 40 39.82 18.14 -44.72
C ALA A 40 40.88 18.39 -43.63
N ALA A 41 40.88 19.59 -43.09
CA ALA A 41 41.72 19.91 -41.93
C ALA A 41 40.81 20.35 -40.76
N LEU A 42 40.79 19.52 -39.70
CA LEU A 42 40.14 19.85 -38.44
C LEU A 42 41.18 20.34 -37.45
N THR A 43 41.08 21.58 -37.01
CA THR A 43 42.06 22.17 -36.07
C THR A 43 41.37 22.50 -34.75
N GLU A 44 42.00 22.07 -33.66
CA GLU A 44 41.59 22.42 -32.29
C GLU A 44 42.42 23.63 -31.83
N THR A 45 41.73 24.67 -31.35
CA THR A 45 42.32 25.83 -30.68
C THR A 45 41.57 26.06 -29.39
N SER A 46 42.09 26.90 -28.50
CA SER A 46 41.39 27.27 -27.26
C SER A 46 41.21 28.77 -27.19
N ASP A 47 40.04 29.21 -26.78
CA ASP A 47 39.79 30.60 -26.38
C ASP A 47 39.44 30.64 -24.87
N ASP A 48 39.07 31.82 -24.34
CA ASP A 48 38.77 32.03 -22.91
C ASP A 48 37.59 31.19 -22.42
N ASN A 49 36.76 30.65 -23.32
CA ASN A 49 35.56 29.88 -23.00
C ASN A 49 35.77 28.37 -23.22
N GLY A 50 36.84 27.93 -23.83
CA GLY A 50 37.13 26.50 -24.04
C GLY A 50 37.65 26.14 -25.44
N THR A 51 37.52 24.86 -25.79
CA THR A 51 38.04 24.33 -27.07
C THR A 51 37.17 24.72 -28.25
N VAL A 52 37.78 25.30 -29.28
CA VAL A 52 37.17 25.64 -30.58
C VAL A 52 37.63 24.65 -31.64
N LEU A 53 36.65 24.01 -32.29
CA LEU A 53 36.88 23.14 -33.44
C LEU A 53 36.68 23.97 -34.74
N THR A 54 37.75 24.17 -35.53
CA THR A 54 37.67 24.83 -36.82
C THR A 54 37.65 23.79 -37.93
N LEU A 55 36.68 23.87 -38.82
CA LEU A 55 36.49 23.03 -39.97
C LEU A 55 37.04 23.77 -41.19
N SER A 56 37.89 23.13 -42.04
CA SER A 56 38.42 23.70 -43.30
C SER A 56 38.58 22.65 -44.38
N GLY A 57 38.63 23.07 -45.66
CA GLY A 57 38.73 22.17 -46.83
C GLY A 57 37.45 21.36 -47.06
N ASN A 58 37.58 20.18 -47.67
CA ASN A 58 36.44 19.25 -47.87
C ASN A 58 36.16 18.50 -46.58
N ILE A 59 35.04 18.82 -45.89
CA ILE A 59 34.71 18.28 -44.57
C ILE A 59 34.33 16.81 -44.68
N SER A 60 35.02 15.97 -43.92
CA SER A 60 34.70 14.55 -43.75
C SER A 60 33.73 14.35 -42.58
N LYS A 61 32.61 13.68 -42.82
CA LYS A 61 31.61 13.33 -41.82
C LYS A 61 32.21 12.50 -40.67
N ASP A 62 32.99 11.46 -40.99
CA ASP A 62 33.59 10.56 -40.03
C ASP A 62 34.61 11.27 -39.12
N GLU A 63 35.42 12.17 -39.71
CA GLU A 63 36.40 12.96 -38.96
C GLU A 63 35.69 13.90 -37.96
N VAL A 64 34.64 14.62 -38.38
CA VAL A 64 33.86 15.48 -37.51
C VAL A 64 33.22 14.66 -36.40
N ARG A 65 32.58 13.51 -36.73
CA ARG A 65 31.95 12.62 -35.77
C ARG A 65 32.88 12.09 -34.67
N ALA A 66 34.18 11.93 -34.98
CA ALA A 66 35.19 11.56 -33.99
C ALA A 66 35.32 12.57 -32.82
N TYR A 67 34.87 13.81 -33.03
CA TYR A 67 34.88 14.86 -32.02
C TYR A 67 33.63 14.89 -31.15
N ALA A 68 32.60 14.12 -31.44
CA ALA A 68 31.31 14.14 -30.69
C ALA A 68 31.44 13.81 -29.19
N SER A 69 32.47 13.03 -28.83
CA SER A 69 32.76 12.68 -27.42
C SER A 69 33.65 13.70 -26.71
N LYS A 70 34.28 14.62 -27.45
CA LYS A 70 35.18 15.63 -26.88
C LYS A 70 34.38 16.82 -26.30
N SER A 71 35.00 17.55 -25.36
CA SER A 71 34.45 18.77 -24.78
C SER A 71 34.73 19.97 -25.67
N ILE A 72 34.05 20.06 -26.82
CA ILE A 72 34.10 21.19 -27.72
C ILE A 72 33.14 22.27 -27.23
N TYR A 73 33.62 23.50 -27.03
CA TYR A 73 32.78 24.65 -26.67
C TYR A 73 32.10 25.26 -27.90
N LYS A 74 32.86 25.39 -29.01
CA LYS A 74 32.43 26.05 -30.23
C LYS A 74 32.93 25.30 -31.49
N VAL A 75 32.08 25.24 -32.50
CA VAL A 75 32.45 24.80 -33.85
C VAL A 75 32.35 25.96 -34.82
N VAL A 76 33.33 26.18 -35.68
CA VAL A 76 33.34 27.21 -36.75
C VAL A 76 33.81 26.63 -38.08
N ALA A 77 33.12 26.99 -39.15
CA ALA A 77 33.60 26.71 -40.49
C ALA A 77 34.46 27.89 -40.99
N ALA A 78 35.69 27.60 -41.46
CA ALA A 78 36.55 28.56 -42.12
C ALA A 78 36.02 28.87 -43.52
N GLU A 79 36.45 30.00 -44.10
CA GLU A 79 36.13 30.34 -45.47
C GLU A 79 36.72 29.33 -46.46
N GLY A 80 35.92 28.88 -47.43
CA GLY A 80 36.28 27.84 -48.37
C GLY A 80 36.13 26.40 -47.89
N SER A 81 35.62 26.18 -46.65
CA SER A 81 35.22 24.85 -46.21
C SER A 81 34.00 24.36 -46.98
N LYS A 82 33.95 23.08 -47.33
CA LYS A 82 32.88 22.46 -48.11
C LYS A 82 32.24 21.32 -47.35
N LEU A 83 30.93 21.44 -47.16
CA LEU A 83 30.14 20.39 -46.47
C LEU A 83 29.95 19.17 -47.38
N PRO A 84 29.94 17.94 -46.83
CA PRO A 84 29.63 16.75 -47.59
C PRO A 84 28.19 16.75 -48.12
N ALA A 85 27.89 16.02 -49.18
CA ALA A 85 26.54 15.88 -49.69
C ALA A 85 25.58 15.25 -48.64
N ASP A 86 26.07 14.28 -47.88
CA ASP A 86 25.37 13.70 -46.71
C ASP A 86 25.90 14.31 -45.42
N CYS A 87 25.14 15.30 -44.87
CA CYS A 87 25.35 15.90 -43.56
C CYS A 87 24.51 15.28 -42.47
N SER A 88 23.90 14.12 -42.72
CA SER A 88 23.08 13.47 -41.69
C SER A 88 23.91 13.14 -40.44
N ASP A 89 23.35 13.38 -39.23
CA ASP A 89 24.06 13.19 -37.96
C ASP A 89 25.40 13.94 -37.77
N LEU A 90 25.81 14.86 -38.64
CA LEU A 90 27.16 15.44 -38.66
C LEU A 90 27.63 15.98 -37.30
N PHE A 91 26.78 16.71 -36.58
CA PHE A 91 27.07 17.25 -35.25
C PHE A 91 26.21 16.62 -34.16
N LYS A 92 25.55 15.49 -34.41
CA LYS A 92 24.68 14.82 -33.43
C LYS A 92 25.38 14.59 -32.09
N SER A 93 24.71 14.99 -30.99
CA SER A 93 25.19 14.86 -29.62
C SER A 93 26.48 15.65 -29.30
N PHE A 94 26.85 16.65 -30.11
CA PHE A 94 27.93 17.56 -29.75
C PHE A 94 27.54 18.35 -28.48
N LYS A 95 28.52 18.56 -27.62
CA LYS A 95 28.34 19.28 -26.36
C LYS A 95 28.59 20.79 -26.45
N CYS A 96 28.80 21.32 -27.67
CA CYS A 96 29.12 22.72 -27.92
C CYS A 96 27.94 23.65 -27.68
N GLN A 97 28.22 24.88 -27.28
CA GLN A 97 27.25 25.97 -27.12
C GLN A 97 27.00 26.74 -28.42
N THR A 98 27.95 26.77 -29.30
CA THR A 98 27.89 27.53 -30.56
C THR A 98 28.35 26.68 -31.72
N ILE A 99 27.59 26.75 -32.84
CA ILE A 99 28.00 26.22 -34.14
C ILE A 99 27.79 27.33 -35.16
N ASP A 100 28.86 27.69 -35.88
CA ASP A 100 28.83 28.69 -36.97
C ASP A 100 29.36 28.09 -38.29
N LEU A 101 28.41 27.76 -39.17
CA LEU A 101 28.65 27.21 -40.49
C LEU A 101 28.38 28.25 -41.60
N SER A 102 28.21 29.53 -41.26
CA SER A 102 27.80 30.58 -42.21
C SER A 102 28.79 30.82 -43.35
N LYS A 103 30.04 30.30 -43.20
CA LYS A 103 31.10 30.41 -44.22
C LYS A 103 31.32 29.11 -45.01
N ALA A 104 30.61 28.05 -44.65
CA ALA A 104 30.73 26.76 -45.33
C ALA A 104 29.96 26.77 -46.65
N ASP A 105 30.56 26.20 -47.69
CA ASP A 105 29.85 25.92 -48.94
C ASP A 105 28.98 24.66 -48.78
N ALA A 106 27.66 24.86 -48.88
CA ALA A 106 26.63 23.82 -48.75
C ALA A 106 26.03 23.44 -50.13
N SER A 107 26.60 23.85 -51.24
CA SER A 107 25.98 23.69 -52.57
C SER A 107 25.76 22.23 -52.99
N GLU A 108 26.48 21.28 -52.42
CA GLU A 108 26.33 19.83 -52.70
C GLU A 108 25.43 19.11 -51.69
N VAL A 109 25.01 19.78 -50.64
CA VAL A 109 24.22 19.14 -49.58
C VAL A 109 22.86 18.66 -50.08
N THR A 110 22.56 17.37 -49.83
CA THR A 110 21.31 16.70 -50.20
C THR A 110 20.46 16.31 -49.03
N THR A 111 21.07 16.07 -47.85
CA THR A 111 20.39 15.77 -46.59
C THR A 111 21.13 16.37 -45.40
N VAL A 112 20.33 16.87 -44.45
CA VAL A 112 20.78 17.32 -43.11
C VAL A 112 20.02 16.63 -42.00
N ASN A 113 19.50 15.42 -42.27
CA ASN A 113 18.73 14.62 -41.33
C ASN A 113 19.48 14.46 -40.02
N ASN A 114 18.85 14.81 -38.90
CA ASN A 114 19.46 14.75 -37.57
C ASN A 114 20.80 15.52 -37.41
N MET A 115 21.11 16.48 -38.28
CA MET A 115 22.44 17.10 -38.32
C MET A 115 22.90 17.65 -36.96
N PHE A 116 22.02 18.30 -36.20
CA PHE A 116 22.27 18.83 -34.85
C PHE A 116 21.52 18.07 -33.77
N CYS A 117 21.04 16.87 -34.06
CA CYS A 117 20.24 16.07 -33.14
C CYS A 117 20.95 15.91 -31.78
N SER A 118 20.24 16.18 -30.70
CA SER A 118 20.71 16.06 -29.29
C SER A 118 21.92 16.97 -28.98
N CYS A 119 22.06 18.09 -29.65
CA CYS A 119 22.98 19.15 -29.24
C CYS A 119 22.37 19.93 -28.05
N ILE A 120 22.24 19.27 -26.90
CA ILE A 120 21.50 19.77 -25.74
C ILE A 120 22.06 21.03 -25.09
N TYR A 121 23.27 21.41 -25.39
CA TYR A 121 23.93 22.64 -24.90
C TYR A 121 23.92 23.78 -25.90
N LEU A 122 23.48 23.54 -27.15
CA LEU A 122 23.50 24.51 -28.24
C LEU A 122 22.56 25.68 -27.92
N THR A 123 23.13 26.89 -27.89
CA THR A 123 22.41 28.15 -27.66
C THR A 123 22.49 29.10 -28.86
N SER A 124 23.49 28.94 -29.75
CA SER A 124 23.68 29.78 -30.91
C SER A 124 24.05 28.92 -32.11
N LEU A 125 23.32 29.09 -33.20
CA LEU A 125 23.54 28.39 -34.47
C LEU A 125 23.45 29.37 -35.62
N LYS A 126 24.44 29.34 -36.50
CA LYS A 126 24.44 30.07 -37.78
C LYS A 126 24.82 29.13 -38.91
N PHE A 127 24.09 29.20 -40.00
CA PHE A 127 24.35 28.44 -41.21
C PHE A 127 23.88 29.23 -42.45
N ASP A 128 24.42 28.89 -43.62
CA ASP A 128 23.89 29.36 -44.90
C ASP A 128 23.81 28.19 -45.88
N PHE A 129 22.59 27.65 -46.03
CA PHE A 129 22.23 26.57 -46.94
C PHE A 129 21.36 27.07 -48.10
N SER A 130 21.40 28.37 -48.37
CA SER A 130 20.66 28.97 -49.51
C SER A 130 21.04 28.42 -50.86
N LYS A 131 22.29 27.90 -51.00
CA LYS A 131 22.80 27.27 -52.22
C LYS A 131 22.54 25.76 -52.30
N ALA A 132 21.99 25.13 -51.27
CA ALA A 132 21.72 23.69 -51.23
C ALA A 132 20.51 23.33 -52.10
N SER A 133 20.58 23.50 -53.39
CA SER A 133 19.48 23.34 -54.35
C SER A 133 18.98 21.89 -54.51
N ASN A 134 19.68 20.93 -53.97
CA ASN A 134 19.33 19.51 -54.00
C ASN A 134 18.98 18.95 -52.61
N LEU A 135 18.75 19.81 -51.61
CA LEU A 135 18.33 19.41 -50.28
C LEU A 135 16.90 18.86 -50.31
N THR A 136 16.73 17.64 -49.86
CA THR A 136 15.43 16.91 -49.88
C THR A 136 14.96 16.45 -48.51
N ASP A 137 15.84 16.39 -47.49
CA ASP A 137 15.54 15.84 -46.18
C ASP A 137 16.20 16.69 -45.07
N ILE A 138 15.36 17.26 -44.19
CA ILE A 138 15.76 18.02 -43.00
C ILE A 138 15.17 17.38 -41.72
N GLY A 139 14.68 16.14 -41.80
CA GLY A 139 14.04 15.42 -40.70
C GLY A 139 14.92 15.41 -39.45
N GLY A 140 14.37 15.76 -38.30
CA GLY A 140 15.08 15.81 -37.04
C GLY A 140 16.31 16.74 -36.96
N MET A 141 16.50 17.66 -37.94
CA MET A 141 17.74 18.50 -38.00
C MET A 141 18.09 19.11 -36.64
N PHE A 142 17.08 19.60 -35.88
CA PHE A 142 17.24 20.21 -34.54
C PHE A 142 16.67 19.35 -33.43
N TYR A 143 16.45 18.08 -33.65
CA TYR A 143 15.86 17.16 -32.65
C TYR A 143 16.58 17.30 -31.29
N ASN A 144 15.84 17.61 -30.22
CA ASN A 144 16.34 17.73 -28.84
C ASN A 144 17.48 18.77 -28.66
N CYS A 145 17.44 19.88 -29.41
CA CYS A 145 18.28 21.05 -29.15
C CYS A 145 17.65 21.88 -28.00
N SER A 146 17.62 21.31 -26.80
CA SER A 146 16.78 21.76 -25.69
C SER A 146 17.14 23.13 -25.07
N LYS A 147 18.29 23.73 -25.41
CA LYS A 147 18.69 25.08 -24.97
C LYS A 147 18.60 26.14 -26.08
N LEU A 148 18.25 25.76 -27.29
CA LEU A 148 18.13 26.69 -28.41
C LEU A 148 16.84 27.52 -28.24
N LYS A 149 16.97 28.84 -28.09
CA LYS A 149 15.83 29.76 -27.83
C LYS A 149 15.22 30.32 -29.11
N SER A 150 16.01 30.50 -30.15
CA SER A 150 15.54 30.97 -31.43
C SER A 150 16.32 30.32 -32.58
N ILE A 151 15.70 30.24 -33.73
CA ILE A 151 16.33 29.73 -34.96
C ILE A 151 15.91 30.58 -36.15
N ASP A 152 16.85 30.85 -37.04
CA ASP A 152 16.61 31.55 -38.30
C ASP A 152 16.79 30.56 -39.47
N LEU A 153 15.67 30.25 -40.17
CA LEU A 153 15.63 29.40 -41.36
C LEU A 153 15.68 30.18 -42.68
N SER A 154 15.81 31.49 -42.66
CA SER A 154 15.79 32.31 -43.88
C SER A 154 16.91 32.00 -44.89
N LYS A 155 17.94 31.27 -44.45
CA LYS A 155 19.05 30.78 -45.24
C LYS A 155 19.01 29.28 -45.56
N LEU A 156 17.84 28.64 -45.37
CA LEU A 156 17.66 27.23 -45.71
C LEU A 156 16.86 27.09 -47.01
N ASN A 157 17.47 26.53 -48.06
CA ASN A 157 16.75 26.23 -49.28
C ASN A 157 15.91 24.95 -49.08
N SER A 158 14.61 25.13 -48.83
CA SER A 158 13.69 24.01 -48.57
C SER A 158 12.76 23.65 -49.73
N ALA A 159 12.93 24.26 -50.91
CA ALA A 159 12.01 24.11 -52.02
C ALA A 159 11.80 22.66 -52.52
N LYS A 160 12.79 21.75 -52.34
CA LYS A 160 12.66 20.33 -52.67
C LYS A 160 12.55 19.41 -51.45
N VAL A 161 12.45 19.97 -50.26
CA VAL A 161 12.41 19.18 -49.06
C VAL A 161 11.07 18.49 -48.94
N THR A 162 11.11 17.16 -48.82
CA THR A 162 9.93 16.30 -48.68
C THR A 162 9.75 15.81 -47.25
N ASP A 163 10.87 15.62 -46.50
CA ASP A 163 10.80 15.20 -45.10
C ASP A 163 11.19 16.38 -44.15
N MET A 164 10.18 16.87 -43.43
CA MET A 164 10.32 17.90 -42.38
C MET A 164 9.93 17.31 -41.00
N SER A 165 9.84 15.99 -40.90
CA SER A 165 9.43 15.32 -39.68
C SER A 165 10.43 15.59 -38.55
N GLN A 166 9.92 15.73 -37.30
CA GLN A 166 10.70 15.92 -36.08
C GLN A 166 11.68 17.12 -36.12
N LEU A 167 11.53 18.08 -37.05
CA LEU A 167 12.51 19.18 -37.30
C LEU A 167 12.93 19.88 -36.01
N PHE A 168 11.96 20.17 -35.10
CA PHE A 168 12.20 20.83 -33.80
C PHE A 168 11.77 19.96 -32.62
N TYR A 169 11.71 18.66 -32.79
CA TYR A 169 11.29 17.75 -31.73
C TYR A 169 12.07 17.99 -30.41
N SER A 170 11.39 18.25 -29.31
CA SER A 170 12.01 18.52 -27.99
C SER A 170 12.93 19.75 -27.92
N CYS A 171 12.76 20.73 -28.80
CA CYS A 171 13.41 22.03 -28.65
C CYS A 171 12.74 22.85 -27.54
N SER A 172 12.89 22.39 -26.32
CA SER A 172 12.09 22.82 -25.17
C SER A 172 12.28 24.28 -24.73
N ALA A 173 13.40 24.91 -25.09
CA ALA A 173 13.65 26.33 -24.81
C ALA A 173 13.23 27.25 -25.96
N LEU A 174 12.79 26.69 -27.10
CA LEU A 174 12.49 27.46 -28.32
C LEU A 174 11.29 28.38 -28.10
N THR A 175 11.45 29.67 -28.38
CA THR A 175 10.39 30.70 -28.23
C THR A 175 10.08 31.39 -29.55
N SER A 176 10.96 31.34 -30.54
CA SER A 176 10.74 31.96 -31.84
C SER A 176 11.46 31.25 -32.96
N ILE A 177 10.87 31.24 -34.16
CA ILE A 177 11.44 30.72 -35.40
C ILE A 177 11.19 31.71 -36.50
N ASN A 178 12.23 32.06 -37.26
CA ASN A 178 12.08 32.85 -38.45
C ASN A 178 11.92 31.92 -39.68
N PHE A 179 10.72 31.88 -40.25
CA PHE A 179 10.37 31.09 -41.45
C PHE A 179 10.41 31.91 -42.74
N SER A 180 11.00 33.12 -42.79
CA SER A 180 11.08 33.93 -44.00
C SER A 180 11.80 33.17 -45.14
N GLY A 181 11.10 32.95 -46.24
CA GLY A 181 11.63 32.19 -47.37
C GLY A 181 11.67 30.66 -47.20
N PHE A 182 11.12 30.14 -46.16
CA PHE A 182 11.00 28.68 -45.89
C PHE A 182 9.82 28.11 -46.71
N ASP A 183 10.14 27.39 -47.78
CA ASP A 183 9.16 26.78 -48.69
C ASP A 183 8.80 25.37 -48.25
N THR A 184 7.52 25.11 -48.00
CA THR A 184 7.00 23.81 -47.61
C THR A 184 6.19 23.10 -48.71
N SER A 185 6.20 23.65 -49.94
CA SER A 185 5.33 23.17 -51.01
C SER A 185 5.61 21.72 -51.45
N SER A 186 6.84 21.24 -51.25
CA SER A 186 7.22 19.84 -51.56
C SER A 186 7.04 18.87 -50.37
N ALA A 187 6.78 19.40 -49.19
CA ALA A 187 6.70 18.58 -47.98
C ALA A 187 5.58 17.54 -48.02
N THR A 188 5.92 16.31 -47.65
CA THR A 188 4.98 15.18 -47.54
C THR A 188 4.81 14.68 -46.11
N ASP A 189 5.83 14.89 -45.26
CA ASP A 189 5.82 14.48 -43.86
C ASP A 189 6.22 15.68 -42.94
N MET A 190 5.26 16.11 -42.10
CA MET A 190 5.44 17.13 -41.06
C MET A 190 5.19 16.55 -39.68
N SER A 191 5.21 15.21 -39.57
CA SER A 191 4.92 14.55 -38.27
C SER A 191 5.94 14.97 -37.20
N ASN A 192 5.45 15.22 -36.00
CA ASN A 192 6.25 15.61 -34.83
C ASN A 192 7.06 16.92 -34.99
N MET A 193 6.78 17.76 -35.97
CA MET A 193 7.66 18.90 -36.35
C MET A 193 7.99 19.81 -35.16
N PHE A 194 6.98 20.11 -34.30
CA PHE A 194 7.12 20.95 -33.10
C PHE A 194 6.87 20.19 -31.81
N HIS A 195 6.89 18.85 -31.84
CA HIS A 195 6.57 18.04 -30.67
C HIS A 195 7.50 18.41 -29.50
N TYR A 196 6.88 18.73 -28.34
CA TYR A 196 7.56 19.10 -27.10
C TYR A 196 8.36 20.43 -27.19
N CYS A 197 7.96 21.35 -28.08
CA CYS A 197 8.41 22.74 -28.06
C CYS A 197 7.64 23.53 -26.99
N LYS A 198 7.83 23.13 -25.74
CA LYS A 198 6.96 23.52 -24.61
C LYS A 198 6.91 25.02 -24.28
N ASN A 199 7.93 25.80 -24.69
CA ASN A 199 8.01 27.24 -24.44
C ASN A 199 7.61 28.09 -25.65
N LEU A 200 7.16 27.45 -26.73
CA LEU A 200 6.72 28.14 -27.95
C LEU A 200 5.30 28.71 -27.70
N GLY A 201 5.18 30.02 -27.61
CA GLY A 201 3.90 30.70 -27.25
C GLY A 201 3.04 31.00 -28.49
N SER A 202 3.65 31.43 -29.59
CA SER A 202 2.97 31.68 -30.86
C SER A 202 3.81 31.18 -32.01
N LEU A 203 3.17 30.93 -33.16
CA LEU A 203 3.83 30.41 -34.33
C LEU A 203 3.20 30.97 -35.58
N ASP A 204 3.99 31.73 -36.38
CA ASP A 204 3.55 32.22 -37.67
C ASP A 204 3.80 31.17 -38.76
N LEU A 205 2.71 30.54 -39.22
CA LEU A 205 2.67 29.51 -40.26
C LEU A 205 2.01 30.02 -41.54
N SER A 206 1.80 31.32 -41.68
CA SER A 206 1.13 31.94 -42.83
C SER A 206 1.78 31.63 -44.18
N GLY A 207 3.08 31.35 -44.19
CA GLY A 207 3.83 30.95 -45.39
C GLY A 207 3.78 29.45 -45.70
N PHE A 208 3.12 28.63 -44.87
CA PHE A 208 3.13 27.15 -45.08
C PHE A 208 2.15 26.75 -46.18
N ASN A 209 2.65 25.96 -47.14
CA ASN A 209 1.80 25.24 -48.10
C ASN A 209 1.82 23.75 -47.72
N THR A 210 0.65 23.23 -47.31
CA THR A 210 0.55 21.84 -46.83
C THR A 210 -0.17 20.92 -47.78
N SER A 211 -0.42 21.36 -49.05
CA SER A 211 -1.24 20.62 -50.03
C SER A 211 -0.70 19.23 -50.39
N ASN A 212 0.61 18.98 -50.22
CA ASN A 212 1.24 17.68 -50.46
C ASN A 212 1.44 16.84 -49.21
N VAL A 213 1.14 17.39 -48.03
CA VAL A 213 1.41 16.71 -46.74
C VAL A 213 0.42 15.57 -46.54
N THR A 214 0.98 14.40 -46.18
CA THR A 214 0.22 13.18 -45.88
C THR A 214 0.22 12.82 -44.41
N LYS A 215 1.17 13.33 -43.60
CA LYS A 215 1.26 13.05 -42.16
C LYS A 215 1.47 14.35 -41.36
N MET A 216 0.59 14.56 -40.39
CA MET A 216 0.65 15.66 -39.41
C MET A 216 0.52 15.17 -37.99
N ASN A 217 0.71 13.86 -37.76
CA ASN A 217 0.59 13.31 -36.40
C ASN A 217 1.60 13.91 -35.44
N ASN A 218 1.17 14.21 -34.24
CA ASN A 218 1.99 14.86 -33.18
C ASN A 218 2.58 16.25 -33.57
N MET A 219 2.11 16.92 -34.61
CA MET A 219 2.81 18.12 -35.14
C MET A 219 3.04 19.18 -34.03
N PHE A 220 2.06 19.46 -33.19
CA PHE A 220 2.14 20.42 -32.09
C PHE A 220 2.02 19.76 -30.72
N ARG A 221 2.22 18.45 -30.64
CA ARG A 221 2.07 17.72 -29.37
C ARG A 221 2.96 18.28 -28.28
N CYS A 222 2.39 18.51 -27.06
CA CYS A 222 3.10 19.04 -25.89
C CYS A 222 3.74 20.43 -26.11
N CYS A 223 3.15 21.23 -26.97
CA CYS A 223 3.44 22.67 -27.04
C CYS A 223 2.62 23.39 -25.97
N TYR A 224 3.00 23.20 -24.69
CA TYR A 224 2.21 23.58 -23.52
C TYR A 224 1.83 25.06 -23.48
N LEU A 225 2.74 25.96 -23.87
CA LEU A 225 2.54 27.40 -23.81
C LEU A 225 1.98 27.99 -25.11
N LEU A 226 1.66 27.16 -26.11
CA LEU A 226 1.13 27.63 -27.39
C LEU A 226 -0.29 28.16 -27.18
N TYR A 227 -0.47 29.48 -27.25
CA TYR A 227 -1.74 30.18 -27.06
C TYR A 227 -2.33 30.78 -28.34
N ASP A 228 -1.50 30.98 -29.38
CA ASP A 228 -1.90 31.58 -30.64
C ASP A 228 -1.37 30.71 -31.80
N LEU A 229 -2.32 30.18 -32.61
CA LEU A 229 -2.02 29.30 -33.72
C LEU A 229 -3.04 29.48 -34.83
N ASP A 230 -2.61 30.14 -35.93
CA ASP A 230 -3.42 30.30 -37.13
C ASP A 230 -3.12 29.18 -38.15
N LEU A 231 -4.15 28.44 -38.55
CA LEU A 231 -4.10 27.32 -39.49
C LEU A 231 -5.04 27.55 -40.71
N GLU A 232 -5.45 28.79 -40.99
CA GLU A 232 -6.43 29.05 -42.05
C GLU A 232 -5.96 28.65 -43.44
N ASN A 233 -4.63 28.63 -43.69
CA ASN A 233 -4.02 28.24 -44.96
C ASN A 233 -3.64 26.75 -45.02
N PHE A 234 -3.91 25.96 -43.97
CA PHE A 234 -3.61 24.54 -44.00
C PHE A 234 -4.58 23.79 -44.92
N ASP A 235 -4.05 23.24 -46.04
CA ASP A 235 -4.77 22.22 -46.83
C ASP A 235 -4.46 20.85 -46.27
N THR A 236 -5.50 20.18 -45.72
CA THR A 236 -5.38 18.86 -45.11
C THR A 236 -5.96 17.73 -45.97
N GLY A 237 -6.31 18.05 -47.26
CA GLY A 237 -7.02 17.10 -48.13
C GLY A 237 -6.24 15.84 -48.47
N ASN A 238 -4.92 15.79 -48.26
CA ASN A 238 -4.06 14.62 -48.49
C ASN A 238 -3.60 13.94 -47.17
N VAL A 239 -3.91 14.53 -46.02
CA VAL A 239 -3.47 13.99 -44.73
C VAL A 239 -4.24 12.71 -44.36
N THR A 240 -3.48 11.69 -43.94
CA THR A 240 -3.99 10.37 -43.56
C THR A 240 -3.89 10.11 -42.08
N ASP A 241 -3.00 10.83 -41.36
CA ASP A 241 -2.80 10.68 -39.92
C ASP A 241 -2.68 12.06 -39.24
N MET A 242 -3.65 12.35 -38.35
CA MET A 242 -3.72 13.53 -37.49
C MET A 242 -3.69 13.18 -35.99
N SER A 243 -3.30 11.94 -35.67
CA SER A 243 -3.28 11.51 -34.26
C SER A 243 -2.37 12.40 -33.43
N TYR A 244 -2.81 12.74 -32.23
CA TYR A 244 -2.08 13.60 -31.26
C TYR A 244 -1.71 15.02 -31.79
N MET A 245 -2.31 15.51 -32.89
CA MET A 245 -1.80 16.74 -33.55
C MET A 245 -1.70 17.93 -32.59
N PHE A 246 -2.69 18.13 -31.71
CA PHE A 246 -2.70 19.22 -30.72
C PHE A 246 -2.66 18.70 -29.27
N ASN A 247 -2.28 17.45 -29.07
CA ASN A 247 -2.29 16.85 -27.74
C ASN A 247 -1.41 17.64 -26.76
N CYS A 248 -1.99 18.03 -25.62
CA CYS A 248 -1.34 18.84 -24.57
C CYS A 248 -0.90 20.25 -25.05
N CYS A 249 -1.66 20.87 -25.95
CA CYS A 249 -1.58 22.30 -26.19
C CYS A 249 -2.44 23.01 -25.13
N GLU A 250 -1.94 23.09 -23.90
CA GLU A 250 -2.72 23.45 -22.72
C GLU A 250 -3.26 24.88 -22.75
N GLU A 251 -2.50 25.84 -23.31
CA GLU A 251 -2.83 27.27 -23.32
C GLU A 251 -3.69 27.72 -24.52
N LEU A 252 -4.00 26.82 -25.46
CA LEU A 252 -4.94 27.16 -26.55
C LEU A 252 -6.33 27.41 -25.98
N THR A 253 -6.85 28.63 -26.15
CA THR A 253 -8.23 28.99 -25.74
C THR A 253 -9.23 28.85 -26.86
N THR A 254 -8.79 29.03 -28.09
CA THR A 254 -9.54 28.84 -29.33
C THR A 254 -8.65 28.14 -30.37
N LEU A 255 -9.26 27.38 -31.27
CA LEU A 255 -8.56 26.74 -32.37
C LEU A 255 -9.49 26.63 -33.58
N ASN A 256 -9.12 27.29 -34.69
CA ASN A 256 -9.90 27.25 -35.92
C ASN A 256 -9.45 26.07 -36.79
N VAL A 257 -10.28 25.04 -36.87
CA VAL A 257 -10.09 23.86 -37.75
C VAL A 257 -11.24 23.70 -38.75
N SER A 258 -12.03 24.75 -38.95
CA SER A 258 -13.23 24.74 -39.82
C SER A 258 -12.92 24.43 -41.30
N LYS A 259 -11.69 24.66 -41.74
CA LYS A 259 -11.22 24.33 -43.09
C LYS A 259 -10.58 22.94 -43.24
N PHE A 260 -10.42 22.20 -42.14
CA PHE A 260 -9.80 20.87 -42.19
C PHE A 260 -10.67 19.88 -43.00
N ASN A 261 -10.06 19.30 -44.03
CA ASN A 261 -10.66 18.20 -44.80
C ASN A 261 -10.07 16.88 -44.27
N THR A 262 -10.87 16.15 -43.53
CA THR A 262 -10.48 14.87 -42.93
C THR A 262 -10.93 13.64 -43.74
N SER A 263 -11.33 13.81 -44.99
CA SER A 263 -11.88 12.72 -45.80
C SER A 263 -10.94 11.53 -46.06
N LYS A 264 -9.61 11.74 -46.02
CA LYS A 264 -8.59 10.69 -46.17
C LYS A 264 -8.01 10.27 -44.82
N VAL A 265 -8.36 10.93 -43.72
CA VAL A 265 -7.80 10.65 -42.40
C VAL A 265 -8.33 9.32 -41.88
N SER A 266 -7.43 8.45 -41.44
CA SER A 266 -7.72 7.15 -40.81
C SER A 266 -7.38 7.11 -39.32
N GLN A 267 -6.53 8.02 -38.84
CA GLN A 267 -6.06 8.11 -37.46
C GLN A 267 -6.30 9.51 -36.90
N ILE A 268 -7.06 9.61 -35.79
CA ILE A 268 -7.44 10.89 -35.18
C ILE A 268 -7.40 10.85 -33.63
N HIS A 269 -7.04 9.68 -33.07
CA HIS A 269 -7.03 9.49 -31.63
C HIS A 269 -6.11 10.49 -30.92
N TYR A 270 -6.51 10.94 -29.72
CA TYR A 270 -5.84 11.96 -28.94
C TYR A 270 -5.64 13.33 -29.60
N MET A 271 -6.34 13.63 -30.70
CA MET A 271 -6.03 14.83 -31.50
C MET A 271 -6.07 16.13 -30.71
N PHE A 272 -7.06 16.30 -29.82
CA PHE A 272 -7.24 17.49 -28.97
C PHE A 272 -7.03 17.17 -27.48
N ALA A 273 -6.55 15.96 -27.16
CA ALA A 273 -6.43 15.55 -25.75
C ALA A 273 -5.47 16.46 -24.99
N GLY A 274 -5.88 16.95 -23.81
CA GLY A 274 -5.08 17.84 -22.97
C GLY A 274 -5.07 19.29 -23.43
N CYS A 275 -5.97 19.72 -24.32
CA CYS A 275 -6.21 21.13 -24.61
C CYS A 275 -7.05 21.75 -23.48
N LYS A 276 -6.43 21.91 -22.30
CA LYS A 276 -7.12 22.21 -21.03
C LYS A 276 -7.92 23.51 -21.04
N ASN A 277 -7.41 24.55 -21.72
CA ASN A 277 -8.00 25.86 -21.73
C ASN A 277 -8.91 26.12 -22.95
N LEU A 278 -9.08 25.12 -23.84
CA LEU A 278 -9.91 25.24 -25.05
C LEU A 278 -11.38 25.41 -24.66
N GLN A 279 -11.96 26.56 -24.99
CA GLN A 279 -13.32 26.92 -24.58
C GLN A 279 -14.37 26.53 -25.61
N THR A 280 -14.01 26.63 -26.89
CA THR A 280 -14.90 26.30 -28.04
C THR A 280 -14.11 25.58 -29.11
N LEU A 281 -14.76 24.66 -29.79
CA LEU A 281 -14.17 23.91 -30.91
C LEU A 281 -15.25 23.57 -31.95
N ASP A 282 -15.07 24.04 -33.18
CA ASP A 282 -15.95 23.70 -34.31
C ASP A 282 -15.29 22.61 -35.16
N VAL A 283 -15.83 21.40 -35.12
CA VAL A 283 -15.42 20.23 -35.93
C VAL A 283 -16.49 19.81 -36.95
N SER A 284 -17.41 20.68 -37.29
CA SER A 284 -18.51 20.40 -38.23
C SER A 284 -18.03 20.03 -39.63
N SER A 285 -16.81 20.49 -40.01
CA SER A 285 -16.16 20.14 -41.28
C SER A 285 -15.63 18.69 -41.36
N PHE A 286 -15.44 18.03 -40.20
CA PHE A 286 -14.77 16.75 -40.13
C PHE A 286 -15.58 15.63 -40.84
N ARG A 287 -14.94 14.86 -41.68
CA ARG A 287 -15.44 13.66 -42.34
C ARG A 287 -14.81 12.43 -41.68
N THR A 288 -15.58 11.75 -40.82
CA THR A 288 -15.01 10.73 -39.91
C THR A 288 -15.34 9.30 -40.32
N GLY A 289 -16.00 9.10 -41.47
CA GLY A 289 -16.45 7.77 -41.92
C GLY A 289 -15.34 6.74 -42.22
N GLY A 290 -14.10 7.15 -42.37
CA GLY A 290 -12.91 6.29 -42.51
C GLY A 290 -12.23 5.90 -41.19
N ILE A 291 -12.63 6.49 -40.10
CA ILE A 291 -11.89 6.42 -38.82
C ILE A 291 -12.38 5.23 -37.99
N THR A 292 -11.44 4.43 -37.48
CA THR A 292 -11.71 3.25 -36.66
C THR A 292 -11.39 3.46 -35.20
N ASN A 293 -10.44 4.36 -34.89
CA ASN A 293 -10.03 4.68 -33.52
C ASN A 293 -10.26 6.17 -33.24
N MET A 294 -11.19 6.47 -32.34
CA MET A 294 -11.53 7.81 -31.84
C MET A 294 -11.21 7.97 -30.36
N GLY A 295 -10.47 7.00 -29.78
CA GLY A 295 -10.17 7.03 -28.34
C GLY A 295 -9.42 8.29 -27.93
N TRP A 296 -9.81 8.82 -26.77
CA TRP A 296 -9.23 10.01 -26.12
C TRP A 296 -9.18 11.29 -27.00
N MET A 297 -10.00 11.35 -28.04
CA MET A 297 -9.91 12.47 -29.00
C MET A 297 -10.04 13.84 -28.33
N PHE A 298 -10.92 13.98 -27.33
CA PHE A 298 -11.18 15.23 -26.59
C PHE A 298 -10.84 15.10 -25.10
N CYS A 299 -10.07 14.05 -24.71
CA CYS A 299 -9.72 13.82 -23.30
C CYS A 299 -9.04 15.06 -22.68
N SER A 300 -9.40 15.40 -21.46
CA SER A 300 -8.87 16.55 -20.69
C SER A 300 -9.02 17.90 -21.40
N CYS A 301 -10.08 18.07 -22.17
CA CYS A 301 -10.54 19.40 -22.65
C CYS A 301 -11.34 20.11 -21.55
N ASN A 302 -10.66 20.47 -20.46
CA ASN A 302 -11.27 20.80 -19.17
C ASN A 302 -12.17 22.05 -19.20
N SER A 303 -11.93 22.98 -20.15
CA SER A 303 -12.66 24.25 -20.27
C SER A 303 -13.74 24.23 -21.36
N LEU A 304 -13.84 23.13 -22.12
CA LEU A 304 -14.81 22.98 -23.22
C LEU A 304 -16.21 22.78 -22.65
N LYS A 305 -17.10 23.78 -22.89
CA LYS A 305 -18.44 23.79 -22.31
C LYS A 305 -19.49 23.08 -23.18
N THR A 306 -19.33 23.15 -24.47
CA THR A 306 -20.27 22.56 -25.43
C THR A 306 -19.50 21.93 -26.57
N LEU A 307 -19.98 20.80 -27.06
CA LEU A 307 -19.41 20.12 -28.22
C LEU A 307 -20.53 19.50 -29.08
N ASP A 308 -20.60 19.91 -30.35
CA ASP A 308 -21.53 19.35 -31.33
C ASP A 308 -20.79 18.41 -32.28
N LEU A 309 -21.11 17.11 -32.20
CA LEU A 309 -20.58 16.07 -33.05
C LEU A 309 -21.65 15.48 -33.99
N SER A 310 -22.74 16.17 -34.23
CA SER A 310 -23.82 15.71 -35.10
C SER A 310 -23.41 15.44 -36.57
N SER A 311 -22.25 16.01 -36.98
CA SER A 311 -21.62 15.75 -38.30
C SER A 311 -20.78 14.47 -38.33
N PHE A 312 -20.48 13.84 -37.20
CA PHE A 312 -19.60 12.68 -37.17
C PHE A 312 -20.30 11.42 -37.68
N ASN A 313 -19.65 10.75 -38.60
CA ASN A 313 -20.03 9.37 -39.03
C ASN A 313 -19.12 8.39 -38.27
N THR A 314 -19.65 7.69 -37.28
CA THR A 314 -18.90 6.74 -36.46
C THR A 314 -19.11 5.28 -36.80
N SER A 315 -19.75 5.00 -37.95
CA SER A 315 -20.17 3.64 -38.38
C SER A 315 -19.00 2.65 -38.56
N ASN A 316 -17.74 3.14 -38.60
CA ASN A 316 -16.55 2.30 -38.66
C ASN A 316 -15.73 2.33 -37.36
N ALA A 317 -16.12 3.12 -36.38
CA ALA A 317 -15.42 3.20 -35.11
C ALA A 317 -15.52 1.87 -34.33
N THR A 318 -14.37 1.39 -33.88
CA THR A 318 -14.22 0.18 -33.05
C THR A 318 -13.75 0.51 -31.63
N ASN A 319 -13.11 1.67 -31.45
CA ASN A 319 -12.59 2.14 -30.16
C ASN A 319 -13.06 3.59 -29.91
N MET A 320 -13.74 3.82 -28.76
CA MET A 320 -14.17 5.13 -28.27
C MET A 320 -13.72 5.34 -26.82
N THR A 321 -12.72 4.57 -26.35
CA THR A 321 -12.18 4.64 -24.99
C THR A 321 -11.78 6.07 -24.66
N GLY A 322 -12.24 6.58 -23.50
CA GLY A 322 -11.87 7.90 -22.97
C GLY A 322 -12.14 9.08 -23.88
N MET A 323 -13.08 8.94 -24.87
CA MET A 323 -13.25 9.99 -25.90
C MET A 323 -13.52 11.38 -25.33
N PHE A 324 -14.23 11.45 -24.20
CA PHE A 324 -14.55 12.70 -23.49
C PHE A 324 -14.05 12.68 -22.04
N GLU A 325 -13.13 11.77 -21.72
CA GLU A 325 -12.58 11.66 -20.37
C GLU A 325 -12.02 13.02 -19.91
N ASP A 326 -12.31 13.37 -18.64
CA ASP A 326 -11.81 14.60 -18.00
C ASP A 326 -12.27 15.91 -18.69
N CYS A 327 -13.44 15.88 -19.37
CA CYS A 327 -14.07 17.10 -19.90
C CYS A 327 -14.92 17.80 -18.82
N LYS A 328 -14.23 18.35 -17.79
CA LYS A 328 -14.84 18.82 -16.53
C LYS A 328 -15.95 19.88 -16.69
N ALA A 329 -15.78 20.78 -17.64
CA ALA A 329 -16.73 21.89 -17.86
C ALA A 329 -17.84 21.57 -18.86
N LEU A 330 -17.85 20.37 -19.46
CA LEU A 330 -18.78 20.01 -20.53
C LEU A 330 -20.21 19.90 -19.97
N THR A 331 -21.07 20.85 -20.36
CA THR A 331 -22.48 20.89 -19.95
C THR A 331 -23.44 20.40 -21.03
N SER A 332 -23.01 20.42 -22.30
CA SER A 332 -23.82 19.99 -23.44
C SER A 332 -22.96 19.24 -24.48
N LEU A 333 -23.38 18.05 -24.80
CA LEU A 333 -22.73 17.18 -25.78
C LEU A 333 -23.76 16.61 -26.75
N ASN A 334 -23.62 16.90 -28.06
CA ASN A 334 -24.47 16.35 -29.09
C ASN A 334 -23.77 15.20 -29.81
N ILE A 335 -24.22 13.98 -29.53
CA ILE A 335 -23.74 12.71 -30.11
C ILE A 335 -24.87 11.96 -30.81
N SER A 336 -25.91 12.67 -31.26
CA SER A 336 -27.11 12.08 -31.86
C SER A 336 -26.86 11.28 -33.15
N SER A 337 -25.71 11.55 -33.82
CA SER A 337 -25.30 10.82 -35.03
C SER A 337 -24.49 9.55 -34.80
N PHE A 338 -24.12 9.26 -33.54
CA PHE A 338 -23.19 8.17 -33.25
C PHE A 338 -23.81 6.79 -33.59
N ASP A 339 -23.16 6.05 -34.44
CA ASP A 339 -23.35 4.62 -34.63
C ASP A 339 -22.25 3.86 -33.91
N THR A 340 -22.58 3.17 -32.81
CA THR A 340 -21.65 2.43 -32.00
C THR A 340 -21.64 0.93 -32.25
N SER A 341 -22.29 0.49 -33.35
CA SER A 341 -22.52 -0.94 -33.63
C SER A 341 -21.27 -1.79 -33.86
N LYS A 342 -20.10 -1.16 -34.07
CA LYS A 342 -18.79 -1.83 -34.15
C LYS A 342 -17.91 -1.61 -32.96
N VAL A 343 -18.27 -0.75 -32.03
CA VAL A 343 -17.45 -0.41 -30.86
C VAL A 343 -17.33 -1.61 -29.94
N THR A 344 -16.09 -1.89 -29.53
CA THR A 344 -15.77 -3.00 -28.62
C THR A 344 -15.31 -2.53 -27.25
N ASP A 345 -14.89 -1.27 -27.12
CA ASP A 345 -14.41 -0.67 -25.90
C ASP A 345 -14.95 0.74 -25.70
N MET A 346 -15.72 0.95 -24.61
CA MET A 346 -16.30 2.22 -24.19
C MET A 346 -15.78 2.64 -22.81
N SER A 347 -14.68 2.05 -22.36
CA SER A 347 -14.10 2.38 -21.07
C SER A 347 -13.78 3.88 -20.98
N ASN A 348 -14.04 4.50 -19.85
CA ASN A 348 -13.76 5.91 -19.54
C ASN A 348 -14.45 6.93 -20.49
N MET A 349 -15.42 6.50 -21.33
CA MET A 349 -15.89 7.38 -22.41
C MET A 349 -16.37 8.75 -21.95
N PHE A 350 -16.99 8.83 -20.78
CA PHE A 350 -17.48 10.08 -20.14
C PHE A 350 -16.90 10.27 -18.72
N HIS A 351 -15.83 9.55 -18.38
CA HIS A 351 -15.20 9.63 -17.06
C HIS A 351 -14.81 11.07 -16.75
N GLN A 352 -15.13 11.56 -15.52
CA GLN A 352 -14.85 12.92 -15.04
C GLN A 352 -15.51 14.04 -15.85
N CYS A 353 -16.68 13.76 -16.46
CA CYS A 353 -17.53 14.82 -17.04
C CYS A 353 -18.38 15.49 -15.95
N TYR A 354 -17.73 16.19 -15.00
CA TYR A 354 -18.33 16.70 -13.76
C TYR A 354 -19.60 17.55 -13.96
N ALA A 355 -19.62 18.38 -15.00
CA ALA A 355 -20.71 19.33 -15.25
C ALA A 355 -21.83 18.79 -16.14
N LEU A 356 -21.72 17.55 -16.65
CA LEU A 356 -22.67 16.97 -17.61
C LEU A 356 -23.93 16.51 -16.87
N ALA A 357 -24.98 17.37 -16.88
CA ALA A 357 -26.21 17.10 -16.14
C ALA A 357 -27.17 16.15 -16.87
N SER A 358 -27.08 16.05 -18.18
CA SER A 358 -27.87 15.15 -19.01
C SER A 358 -27.06 14.66 -20.21
N LEU A 359 -27.31 13.42 -20.62
CA LEU A 359 -26.64 12.81 -21.75
C LEU A 359 -27.62 11.86 -22.48
N ASP A 360 -27.79 12.03 -23.78
CA ASP A 360 -28.60 11.13 -24.61
C ASP A 360 -27.72 10.05 -25.25
N VAL A 361 -27.87 8.82 -24.77
CA VAL A 361 -27.21 7.60 -25.29
C VAL A 361 -28.20 6.60 -25.88
N THR A 362 -29.42 7.06 -26.16
CA THR A 362 -30.51 6.17 -26.67
C THR A 362 -30.27 5.58 -28.06
N ASN A 363 -29.30 6.14 -28.79
CA ASN A 363 -28.84 5.63 -30.10
C ASN A 363 -27.68 4.63 -30.00
N PHE A 364 -27.10 4.42 -28.79
CA PHE A 364 -25.97 3.50 -28.62
C PHE A 364 -26.38 2.04 -28.85
N ASN A 365 -25.64 1.35 -29.71
CA ASN A 365 -25.68 -0.10 -29.87
C ASN A 365 -24.46 -0.70 -29.18
N THR A 366 -24.68 -1.33 -28.03
CA THR A 366 -23.59 -1.87 -27.21
C THR A 366 -23.38 -3.39 -27.39
N SER A 367 -24.00 -4.01 -28.39
CA SER A 367 -24.00 -5.48 -28.58
C SER A 367 -22.63 -6.12 -28.84
N LYS A 368 -21.58 -5.32 -29.11
CA LYS A 368 -20.20 -5.79 -29.28
C LYS A 368 -19.27 -5.34 -28.20
N VAL A 369 -19.72 -4.51 -27.25
CA VAL A 369 -18.89 -3.94 -26.21
C VAL A 369 -18.46 -5.01 -25.23
N LEU A 370 -17.16 -5.02 -24.91
CA LEU A 370 -16.51 -5.95 -23.97
C LEU A 370 -16.17 -5.28 -22.63
N SER A 371 -15.96 -3.95 -22.63
CA SER A 371 -15.66 -3.16 -21.45
C SER A 371 -16.44 -1.85 -21.42
N MET A 372 -17.04 -1.57 -20.26
CA MET A 372 -17.70 -0.31 -19.90
C MET A 372 -17.12 0.23 -18.58
N GLN A 373 -15.88 -0.15 -18.30
CA GLN A 373 -15.19 0.30 -17.11
C GLN A 373 -15.17 1.84 -17.06
N ASP A 374 -15.49 2.43 -15.91
CA ASP A 374 -15.51 3.87 -15.65
C ASP A 374 -16.31 4.71 -16.66
N MET A 375 -17.23 4.08 -17.42
CA MET A 375 -17.88 4.74 -18.57
C MET A 375 -18.57 6.05 -18.20
N PHE A 376 -19.20 6.14 -17.03
CA PHE A 376 -19.88 7.32 -16.49
C PHE A 376 -19.33 7.70 -15.11
N SER A 377 -18.18 7.16 -14.72
CA SER A 377 -17.58 7.48 -13.44
C SER A 377 -17.31 8.98 -13.30
N ASP A 378 -17.51 9.52 -12.09
CA ASP A 378 -17.32 10.95 -11.80
C ASP A 378 -18.21 11.91 -12.61
N CYS A 379 -19.35 11.45 -13.09
CA CYS A 379 -20.36 12.34 -13.70
C CYS A 379 -21.22 12.98 -12.60
N TYR A 380 -20.65 13.86 -11.81
CA TYR A 380 -21.26 14.41 -10.58
C TYR A 380 -22.64 15.05 -10.78
N ALA A 381 -22.82 15.77 -11.89
CA ALA A 381 -24.08 16.50 -12.18
C ALA A 381 -25.14 15.63 -12.83
N LEU A 382 -24.82 14.42 -13.27
CA LEU A 382 -25.71 13.57 -14.05
C LEU A 382 -26.90 13.12 -13.20
N THR A 383 -28.11 13.51 -13.62
CA THR A 383 -29.33 13.26 -12.83
C THR A 383 -30.12 12.04 -13.31
N SER A 384 -29.97 11.65 -14.57
CA SER A 384 -30.64 10.50 -15.17
C SER A 384 -29.92 10.00 -16.42
N LEU A 385 -30.08 8.70 -16.70
CA LEU A 385 -29.60 8.05 -17.93
C LEU A 385 -30.67 7.07 -18.45
N ASP A 386 -30.96 7.10 -19.76
CA ASP A 386 -31.76 6.10 -20.40
C ASP A 386 -30.90 5.00 -21.02
N LEU A 387 -30.79 3.87 -20.31
CA LEU A 387 -29.97 2.72 -20.68
C LEU A 387 -30.79 1.53 -21.22
N ARG A 388 -32.09 1.71 -21.45
CA ARG A 388 -33.00 0.62 -21.81
C ARG A 388 -32.65 -0.11 -23.14
N LYS A 389 -31.83 0.50 -24.00
CA LYS A 389 -31.34 -0.10 -25.24
C LYS A 389 -29.96 -0.74 -25.13
N PHE A 390 -29.29 -0.63 -23.97
CA PHE A 390 -27.98 -1.25 -23.78
C PHE A 390 -28.12 -2.77 -23.82
N ASN A 391 -27.33 -3.42 -24.66
CA ASN A 391 -27.12 -4.86 -24.66
C ASN A 391 -25.73 -5.14 -24.06
N THR A 392 -25.71 -5.69 -22.86
CA THR A 392 -24.47 -5.93 -22.10
C THR A 392 -24.03 -7.39 -22.11
N SER A 393 -24.67 -8.25 -22.90
CA SER A 393 -24.45 -9.71 -22.90
C SER A 393 -23.00 -10.15 -23.16
N LYS A 394 -22.17 -9.29 -23.77
CA LYS A 394 -20.73 -9.55 -24.00
C LYS A 394 -19.80 -8.80 -23.05
N VAL A 395 -20.33 -7.90 -22.26
CA VAL A 395 -19.51 -7.08 -21.35
C VAL A 395 -18.91 -7.96 -20.26
N ARG A 396 -17.61 -7.82 -20.05
CA ARG A 396 -16.83 -8.54 -19.04
C ARG A 396 -16.39 -7.65 -17.88
N ASN A 397 -16.28 -6.36 -18.14
CA ASN A 397 -15.81 -5.39 -17.16
C ASN A 397 -16.80 -4.22 -17.06
N MET A 398 -17.38 -4.04 -15.86
CA MET A 398 -18.27 -2.95 -15.45
C MET A 398 -17.75 -2.22 -14.19
N ASN A 399 -16.45 -2.40 -13.85
CA ASN A 399 -15.88 -1.71 -12.70
C ASN A 399 -16.14 -0.20 -12.79
N HIS A 400 -16.58 0.40 -11.69
CA HIS A 400 -16.80 1.83 -11.52
C HIS A 400 -17.73 2.47 -12.56
N MET A 401 -18.57 1.69 -13.26
CA MET A 401 -19.33 2.20 -14.40
C MET A 401 -20.15 3.46 -14.08
N PHE A 402 -20.67 3.59 -12.85
CA PHE A 402 -21.44 4.74 -12.36
C PHE A 402 -20.84 5.32 -11.07
N ALA A 403 -19.57 5.01 -10.76
CA ALA A 403 -18.93 5.51 -9.54
C ALA A 403 -18.98 7.04 -9.49
N GLU A 404 -19.13 7.61 -8.29
CA GLU A 404 -19.14 9.06 -8.05
C GLU A 404 -20.24 9.82 -8.81
N CYS A 405 -21.31 9.14 -9.25
CA CYS A 405 -22.48 9.80 -9.86
C CYS A 405 -23.36 10.41 -8.75
N HIS A 406 -22.92 11.50 -8.16
CA HIS A 406 -23.52 12.06 -6.94
C HIS A 406 -24.98 12.50 -7.07
N SER A 407 -25.42 12.88 -8.27
CA SER A 407 -26.79 13.37 -8.53
C SER A 407 -27.76 12.30 -9.03
N LEU A 408 -27.30 11.10 -9.34
CA LEU A 408 -28.17 10.01 -9.74
C LEU A 408 -29.00 9.53 -8.55
N THR A 409 -30.34 9.56 -8.72
CA THR A 409 -31.27 9.11 -7.67
C THR A 409 -31.80 7.71 -7.91
N THR A 410 -31.95 7.32 -9.18
CA THR A 410 -32.40 5.99 -9.61
C THR A 410 -31.78 5.63 -10.95
N LEU A 411 -31.66 4.34 -11.23
CA LEU A 411 -31.22 3.79 -12.53
C LEU A 411 -32.12 2.62 -12.93
N ASP A 412 -32.56 2.59 -14.20
CA ASP A 412 -33.25 1.44 -14.81
C ASP A 412 -32.21 0.57 -15.53
N LEU A 413 -31.85 -0.56 -14.93
CA LEU A 413 -30.88 -1.52 -15.45
C LEU A 413 -31.48 -2.83 -15.89
N LYS A 414 -32.82 -2.89 -16.12
CA LYS A 414 -33.54 -4.12 -16.52
C LYS A 414 -33.06 -4.74 -17.83
N SER A 415 -32.45 -3.95 -18.70
CA SER A 415 -31.86 -4.42 -19.97
C SER A 415 -30.49 -5.08 -19.80
N PHE A 416 -29.86 -4.96 -18.60
CA PHE A 416 -28.49 -5.43 -18.38
C PHE A 416 -28.47 -6.96 -18.23
N ASP A 417 -27.80 -7.64 -19.14
CA ASP A 417 -27.39 -9.03 -19.02
C ASP A 417 -25.93 -9.05 -18.49
N THR A 418 -25.74 -9.46 -17.25
CA THR A 418 -24.42 -9.49 -16.61
C THR A 418 -23.80 -10.89 -16.60
N SER A 419 -24.36 -11.84 -17.35
CA SER A 419 -23.92 -13.24 -17.35
C SER A 419 -22.46 -13.46 -17.79
N SER A 420 -21.88 -12.52 -18.55
CA SER A 420 -20.46 -12.56 -18.97
C SER A 420 -19.54 -11.73 -18.07
N VAL A 421 -20.07 -10.98 -17.11
CA VAL A 421 -19.31 -10.03 -16.31
C VAL A 421 -18.45 -10.77 -15.28
N THR A 422 -17.19 -10.35 -15.20
CA THR A 422 -16.21 -10.85 -14.22
C THR A 422 -15.78 -9.77 -13.24
N TYR A 423 -15.79 -8.49 -13.64
CA TYR A 423 -15.36 -7.34 -12.87
C TYR A 423 -16.54 -6.38 -12.68
N MET A 424 -16.99 -6.18 -11.43
CA MET A 424 -18.14 -5.34 -11.06
C MET A 424 -17.84 -4.47 -9.82
N GLY A 425 -16.55 -4.39 -9.45
CA GLY A 425 -16.12 -3.60 -8.30
C GLY A 425 -16.44 -2.12 -8.48
N GLY A 426 -16.85 -1.46 -7.40
CA GLY A 426 -17.14 -0.02 -7.39
C GLY A 426 -18.25 0.44 -8.34
N MET A 427 -19.08 -0.45 -8.88
CA MET A 427 -20.05 -0.09 -9.95
C MET A 427 -20.94 1.10 -9.58
N PHE A 428 -21.27 1.26 -8.30
CA PHE A 428 -22.06 2.37 -7.75
C PHE A 428 -21.32 3.09 -6.60
N LEU A 429 -20.00 2.98 -6.55
CA LEU A 429 -19.19 3.63 -5.51
C LEU A 429 -19.54 5.11 -5.42
N ALA A 430 -19.80 5.60 -4.21
CA ALA A 430 -20.07 7.00 -3.88
C ALA A 430 -21.24 7.64 -4.69
N CYS A 431 -22.23 6.85 -5.09
CA CYS A 431 -23.50 7.36 -5.63
C CYS A 431 -24.32 7.95 -4.47
N THR A 432 -23.93 9.15 -4.00
CA THR A 432 -24.41 9.71 -2.72
C THR A 432 -25.90 10.02 -2.66
N SER A 433 -26.57 10.24 -3.82
CA SER A 433 -28.02 10.48 -3.92
C SER A 433 -28.82 9.24 -4.33
N LEU A 434 -28.19 8.09 -4.60
CA LEU A 434 -28.87 6.89 -5.07
C LEU A 434 -29.77 6.33 -3.98
N ILE A 435 -31.10 6.36 -4.20
CA ILE A 435 -32.10 5.92 -3.23
C ILE A 435 -32.40 4.42 -3.39
N SER A 436 -32.43 3.94 -4.65
CA SER A 436 -32.70 2.55 -5.00
C SER A 436 -32.16 2.23 -6.40
N VAL A 437 -31.85 0.96 -6.62
CA VAL A 437 -31.47 0.41 -7.91
C VAL A 437 -32.12 -0.98 -8.09
N ASP A 438 -32.68 -1.24 -9.26
CA ASP A 438 -33.27 -2.54 -9.61
C ASP A 438 -32.20 -3.45 -10.24
N LEU A 439 -31.77 -4.47 -9.52
CA LEU A 439 -30.76 -5.45 -9.93
C LEU A 439 -31.38 -6.82 -10.28
N SER A 440 -32.70 -6.90 -10.49
CA SER A 440 -33.44 -8.17 -10.70
C SER A 440 -33.00 -8.93 -11.97
N SER A 441 -32.37 -8.24 -12.93
CA SER A 441 -31.80 -8.83 -14.16
C SER A 441 -30.36 -9.32 -14.01
N PHE A 442 -29.66 -9.00 -12.88
CA PHE A 442 -28.25 -9.31 -12.73
C PHE A 442 -28.01 -10.81 -12.50
N ASN A 443 -27.12 -11.37 -13.30
CA ASN A 443 -26.54 -12.70 -13.10
C ASN A 443 -25.09 -12.54 -12.68
N THR A 444 -24.77 -12.86 -11.42
CA THR A 444 -23.45 -12.68 -10.85
C THR A 444 -22.60 -13.96 -10.81
N SER A 445 -23.06 -15.04 -11.45
CA SER A 445 -22.40 -16.35 -11.35
C SER A 445 -20.94 -16.40 -11.85
N ASN A 446 -20.55 -15.45 -12.74
CA ASN A 446 -19.18 -15.36 -13.24
C ASN A 446 -18.35 -14.23 -12.59
N VAL A 447 -18.98 -13.43 -11.72
CA VAL A 447 -18.33 -12.29 -11.09
C VAL A 447 -17.30 -12.77 -10.05
N LYS A 448 -16.11 -12.15 -10.09
CA LYS A 448 -14.98 -12.45 -9.19
C LYS A 448 -14.64 -11.29 -8.28
N TRP A 449 -14.96 -10.07 -8.66
CA TRP A 449 -14.63 -8.84 -7.94
C TRP A 449 -15.88 -7.97 -7.82
N MET A 450 -16.32 -7.71 -6.57
CA MET A 450 -17.45 -6.84 -6.19
C MET A 450 -17.05 -5.88 -5.07
N ASP A 451 -15.75 -5.70 -4.85
CA ASP A 451 -15.21 -4.75 -3.89
C ASP A 451 -15.76 -3.34 -4.15
N TYR A 452 -16.10 -2.61 -3.10
CA TYR A 452 -16.65 -1.25 -3.16
C TYR A 452 -17.98 -1.08 -3.93
N MET A 453 -18.70 -2.14 -4.32
CA MET A 453 -19.81 -2.06 -5.30
C MET A 453 -20.87 -1.02 -4.95
N PHE A 454 -21.22 -0.85 -3.68
CA PHE A 454 -22.14 0.15 -3.14
C PHE A 454 -21.51 1.04 -2.09
N SER A 455 -20.18 1.06 -1.99
CA SER A 455 -19.50 1.86 -0.98
C SER A 455 -19.86 3.33 -1.08
N ASN A 456 -20.08 3.98 0.08
CA ASN A 456 -20.47 5.39 0.17
C ASN A 456 -21.76 5.76 -0.59
N CYS A 457 -22.79 4.91 -0.50
CA CYS A 457 -24.15 5.20 -0.96
C CYS A 457 -25.07 5.55 0.23
N PRO A 458 -24.92 6.70 0.90
CA PRO A 458 -25.60 7.01 2.16
C PRO A 458 -27.12 7.17 2.02
N ALA A 459 -27.64 7.47 0.83
CA ALA A 459 -29.08 7.60 0.58
C ALA A 459 -29.77 6.26 0.26
N LEU A 460 -29.02 5.18 0.04
CA LEU A 460 -29.53 3.88 -0.34
C LEU A 460 -30.31 3.26 0.83
N LYS A 461 -31.63 3.05 0.66
CA LYS A 461 -32.54 2.60 1.74
C LYS A 461 -32.77 1.10 1.73
N ALA A 462 -32.82 0.50 0.57
CA ALA A 462 -33.07 -0.92 0.39
C ALA A 462 -32.34 -1.45 -0.86
N LEU A 463 -31.93 -2.70 -0.80
CA LEU A 463 -31.24 -3.38 -1.87
C LEU A 463 -31.71 -4.84 -1.94
N ASP A 464 -32.26 -5.27 -3.07
CA ASP A 464 -32.65 -6.67 -3.30
C ASP A 464 -31.52 -7.41 -4.02
N LEU A 465 -30.83 -8.27 -3.27
CA LEU A 465 -29.75 -9.11 -3.77
C LEU A 465 -30.15 -10.59 -3.89
N SER A 466 -31.44 -10.92 -3.77
CA SER A 466 -31.95 -12.30 -3.76
C SER A 466 -31.61 -13.11 -5.01
N LYS A 467 -31.24 -12.44 -6.12
CA LYS A 467 -30.81 -13.06 -7.38
C LYS A 467 -29.29 -13.26 -7.49
N PHE A 468 -28.52 -12.67 -6.58
CA PHE A 468 -27.06 -12.79 -6.63
C PHE A 468 -26.65 -14.23 -6.31
N ARG A 469 -25.78 -14.79 -7.13
CA ARG A 469 -25.13 -16.09 -6.91
C ARG A 469 -23.65 -15.87 -7.17
N THR A 470 -22.81 -16.14 -6.18
CA THR A 470 -21.42 -15.68 -6.16
C THR A 470 -20.37 -16.81 -6.06
N PRO A 471 -20.53 -17.95 -6.76
CA PRO A 471 -19.63 -19.12 -6.59
C PRO A 471 -18.18 -18.85 -6.99
N ASN A 472 -17.91 -17.75 -7.69
CA ASN A 472 -16.57 -17.39 -8.15
C ASN A 472 -16.03 -16.14 -7.46
N LEU A 473 -16.73 -15.55 -6.48
CA LEU A 473 -16.37 -14.31 -5.80
C LEU A 473 -15.08 -14.49 -5.00
N LYS A 474 -14.15 -13.54 -5.19
CA LYS A 474 -12.85 -13.51 -4.52
C LYS A 474 -12.68 -12.32 -3.60
N GLU A 475 -13.25 -11.18 -3.97
CA GLU A 475 -13.13 -9.93 -3.25
C GLU A 475 -14.50 -9.24 -3.13
N ALA A 476 -14.82 -8.82 -1.90
CA ALA A 476 -16.04 -8.11 -1.54
C ALA A 476 -15.78 -7.06 -0.46
N ASP A 477 -14.52 -6.63 -0.34
CA ASP A 477 -14.12 -5.61 0.64
C ASP A 477 -14.88 -4.31 0.39
N ASN A 478 -15.28 -3.64 1.48
CA ASN A 478 -15.99 -2.37 1.40
C ASN A 478 -17.34 -2.40 0.62
N MET A 479 -17.91 -3.58 0.32
CA MET A 479 -19.02 -3.71 -0.64
C MET A 479 -20.22 -2.84 -0.29
N PHE A 480 -20.53 -2.64 1.00
CA PHE A 480 -21.63 -1.81 1.48
C PHE A 480 -21.16 -0.70 2.42
N ALA A 481 -19.84 -0.44 2.50
CA ALA A 481 -19.29 0.56 3.40
C ALA A 481 -19.96 1.92 3.21
N GLY A 482 -20.32 2.60 4.30
CA GLY A 482 -20.93 3.93 4.24
C GLY A 482 -22.38 3.97 3.73
N CYS A 483 -23.07 2.84 3.61
CA CYS A 483 -24.51 2.77 3.30
C CYS A 483 -25.36 3.16 4.52
N LYS A 484 -25.31 4.42 4.91
CA LYS A 484 -25.83 4.94 6.19
C LYS A 484 -27.35 4.83 6.36
N SER A 485 -28.14 4.75 5.28
CA SER A 485 -29.60 4.62 5.31
C SER A 485 -30.10 3.19 5.12
N LEU A 486 -29.22 2.23 4.87
CA LEU A 486 -29.58 0.84 4.64
C LEU A 486 -29.96 0.20 5.98
N SER A 487 -31.23 -0.23 6.10
CA SER A 487 -31.77 -0.72 7.39
C SER A 487 -31.70 -2.24 7.56
N SER A 488 -31.73 -2.97 6.46
CA SER A 488 -31.60 -4.44 6.45
C SER A 488 -31.00 -4.92 5.14
N LEU A 489 -30.35 -6.08 5.18
CA LEU A 489 -29.74 -6.70 4.00
C LEU A 489 -29.84 -8.22 4.10
N ASP A 490 -30.35 -8.86 3.04
CA ASP A 490 -30.42 -10.32 2.89
C ASP A 490 -29.28 -10.76 1.95
N LEU A 491 -28.30 -11.45 2.51
CA LEU A 491 -27.16 -12.03 1.79
C LEU A 491 -27.18 -13.56 1.77
N SER A 492 -28.32 -14.18 2.11
CA SER A 492 -28.50 -15.65 2.17
C SER A 492 -28.18 -16.38 0.87
N SER A 493 -28.15 -15.64 -0.24
CA SER A 493 -27.84 -16.17 -1.59
C SER A 493 -26.37 -16.11 -1.97
N PHE A 494 -25.52 -15.46 -1.14
CA PHE A 494 -24.08 -15.30 -1.41
C PHE A 494 -23.30 -16.59 -1.08
N ASP A 495 -22.41 -16.97 -1.96
CA ASP A 495 -21.37 -17.97 -1.72
C ASP A 495 -20.05 -17.23 -1.50
N THR A 496 -19.52 -17.31 -0.28
CA THR A 496 -18.30 -16.62 0.14
C THR A 496 -17.11 -17.57 0.30
N SER A 497 -17.24 -18.83 -0.11
CA SER A 497 -16.24 -19.90 0.08
C SER A 497 -14.86 -19.60 -0.53
N ASN A 498 -14.79 -18.70 -1.51
CA ASN A 498 -13.55 -18.29 -2.15
C ASN A 498 -13.00 -16.93 -1.69
N ILE A 499 -13.70 -16.24 -0.78
CA ILE A 499 -13.29 -14.92 -0.30
C ILE A 499 -12.15 -15.07 0.71
N THR A 500 -11.16 -14.19 0.61
CA THR A 500 -10.01 -14.14 1.52
C THR A 500 -9.98 -12.91 2.42
N SER A 501 -10.72 -11.86 2.10
CA SER A 501 -10.90 -10.67 2.93
C SER A 501 -12.36 -10.21 2.90
N MET A 502 -12.85 -9.72 4.05
CA MET A 502 -14.16 -9.09 4.25
C MET A 502 -13.99 -7.75 4.97
N ASP A 503 -12.85 -7.08 4.72
CA ASP A 503 -12.54 -5.82 5.38
C ASP A 503 -13.56 -4.74 5.00
N ASP A 504 -13.97 -3.96 6.00
CA ASP A 504 -14.89 -2.83 5.85
C ASP A 504 -16.25 -3.15 5.20
N MET A 505 -16.64 -4.43 5.06
CA MET A 505 -17.80 -4.83 4.22
C MET A 505 -19.09 -4.09 4.58
N PHE A 506 -19.31 -3.77 5.87
CA PHE A 506 -20.45 -3.01 6.39
C PHE A 506 -20.01 -1.77 7.18
N TRP A 507 -18.79 -1.27 6.94
CA TRP A 507 -18.25 -0.11 7.63
C TRP A 507 -19.24 1.07 7.59
N GLU A 508 -19.52 1.73 8.75
CA GLU A 508 -20.42 2.88 8.84
C GLU A 508 -21.87 2.63 8.30
N CYS A 509 -22.35 1.39 8.26
CA CYS A 509 -23.78 1.09 7.99
C CYS A 509 -24.63 1.43 9.21
N SER A 510 -24.71 2.71 9.57
CA SER A 510 -25.23 3.17 10.87
C SER A 510 -26.71 2.93 11.10
N SER A 511 -27.53 2.72 10.07
CA SER A 511 -28.96 2.37 10.18
C SER A 511 -29.23 0.87 10.10
N LEU A 512 -28.23 0.03 9.85
CA LEU A 512 -28.40 -1.41 9.70
C LEU A 512 -28.84 -2.02 11.05
N THR A 513 -30.04 -2.59 11.11
CA THR A 513 -30.58 -3.23 12.31
C THR A 513 -30.39 -4.73 12.32
N SER A 514 -30.34 -5.34 11.13
CA SER A 514 -30.12 -6.78 10.96
C SER A 514 -29.48 -7.08 9.60
N VAL A 515 -28.67 -8.13 9.55
CA VAL A 515 -28.11 -8.70 8.32
C VAL A 515 -28.14 -10.22 8.43
N ASP A 516 -28.60 -10.90 7.37
CA ASP A 516 -28.56 -12.35 7.29
C ASP A 516 -27.25 -12.81 6.60
N LEU A 517 -26.39 -13.43 7.40
CA LEU A 517 -25.09 -13.96 6.97
C LEU A 517 -25.06 -15.50 7.02
N SER A 518 -26.22 -16.16 7.15
CA SER A 518 -26.30 -17.61 7.39
C SER A 518 -25.64 -18.48 6.33
N SER A 519 -25.45 -17.93 5.11
CA SER A 519 -24.77 -18.61 4.00
C SER A 519 -23.24 -18.39 3.97
N PHE A 520 -22.70 -17.51 4.83
CA PHE A 520 -21.29 -17.13 4.75
C PHE A 520 -20.37 -18.28 5.18
N ASP A 521 -19.54 -18.75 4.28
CA ASP A 521 -18.39 -19.61 4.57
C ASP A 521 -17.15 -18.73 4.76
N THR A 522 -16.62 -18.67 5.98
CA THR A 522 -15.45 -17.88 6.33
C THR A 522 -14.16 -18.70 6.43
N SER A 523 -14.21 -19.97 6.06
CA SER A 523 -13.09 -20.92 6.23
C SER A 523 -11.79 -20.53 5.47
N ASN A 524 -11.89 -19.64 4.48
CA ASN A 524 -10.75 -19.11 3.73
C ASN A 524 -10.40 -17.65 4.06
N VAL A 525 -11.21 -16.99 4.89
CA VAL A 525 -11.02 -15.58 5.23
C VAL A 525 -9.78 -15.39 6.12
N ARG A 526 -8.99 -14.37 5.78
CA ARG A 526 -7.76 -13.97 6.49
C ARG A 526 -7.89 -12.63 7.19
N SER A 527 -8.79 -11.77 6.75
CA SER A 527 -9.05 -10.48 7.37
C SER A 527 -10.54 -10.18 7.43
N MET A 528 -10.98 -9.63 8.58
CA MET A 528 -12.32 -9.14 8.87
C MET A 528 -12.23 -7.78 9.59
N SER A 529 -11.16 -7.02 9.28
CA SER A 529 -10.94 -5.71 9.91
C SER A 529 -12.08 -4.77 9.58
N GLN A 530 -12.57 -4.03 10.60
CA GLN A 530 -13.59 -3.01 10.46
C GLN A 530 -14.93 -3.51 9.85
N MET A 531 -15.15 -4.83 9.73
CA MET A 531 -16.28 -5.42 8.98
C MET A 531 -17.64 -4.83 9.37
N PHE A 532 -17.84 -4.51 10.65
CA PHE A 532 -19.07 -3.90 11.18
C PHE A 532 -18.80 -2.59 11.93
N GLU A 533 -17.62 -1.99 11.77
CA GLU A 533 -17.30 -0.74 12.46
C GLU A 533 -18.37 0.33 12.17
N GLY A 534 -18.87 0.98 13.22
CA GLY A 534 -19.86 2.04 13.09
C GLY A 534 -21.29 1.57 12.78
N CYS A 535 -21.60 0.26 12.80
CA CYS A 535 -22.95 -0.27 12.69
C CYS A 535 -23.75 0.02 13.97
N SER A 536 -24.00 1.29 14.27
CA SER A 536 -24.50 1.77 15.55
C SER A 536 -25.96 1.38 15.86
N SER A 537 -26.74 0.95 14.85
CA SER A 537 -28.12 0.47 15.01
C SER A 537 -28.23 -1.05 15.06
N LEU A 538 -27.16 -1.80 14.80
CA LEU A 538 -27.17 -3.26 14.82
C LEU A 538 -27.37 -3.76 16.27
N GLU A 539 -28.44 -4.50 16.51
CA GLU A 539 -28.80 -4.97 17.86
C GLU A 539 -28.39 -6.42 18.11
N THR A 540 -28.51 -7.27 17.08
CA THR A 540 -28.20 -8.69 17.13
C THR A 540 -27.45 -9.13 15.88
N LEU A 541 -26.55 -10.12 16.01
CA LEU A 541 -25.81 -10.68 14.90
C LEU A 541 -25.51 -12.16 15.14
N ASP A 542 -25.98 -13.05 14.27
CA ASP A 542 -25.66 -14.48 14.34
C ASP A 542 -24.48 -14.81 13.43
N ILE A 543 -23.31 -14.98 14.05
CA ILE A 543 -22.04 -15.37 13.40
C ILE A 543 -21.40 -16.57 14.09
N ARG A 544 -22.18 -17.38 14.80
CA ARG A 544 -21.69 -18.59 15.52
C ARG A 544 -21.04 -19.60 14.59
N HIS A 545 -21.37 -19.60 13.30
CA HIS A 545 -20.85 -20.51 12.30
C HIS A 545 -19.54 -20.01 11.65
N PHE A 546 -19.08 -18.77 11.96
CA PHE A 546 -17.84 -18.23 11.38
C PHE A 546 -16.63 -19.08 11.81
N ASP A 547 -15.86 -19.55 10.85
CA ASP A 547 -14.55 -20.17 11.06
C ASP A 547 -13.47 -19.09 11.00
N THR A 548 -12.81 -18.85 12.14
CA THR A 548 -11.77 -17.81 12.26
C THR A 548 -10.35 -18.36 12.30
N LYS A 549 -10.15 -19.66 12.06
CA LYS A 549 -8.83 -20.32 12.17
C LYS A 549 -7.75 -19.71 11.30
N LYS A 550 -8.11 -19.19 10.13
CA LYS A 550 -7.16 -18.56 9.18
C LYS A 550 -7.11 -17.03 9.32
N VAL A 551 -7.99 -16.46 10.13
CA VAL A 551 -8.06 -15.01 10.29
C VAL A 551 -6.84 -14.50 11.03
N ASN A 552 -6.21 -13.46 10.52
CA ASN A 552 -5.05 -12.80 11.12
C ASN A 552 -5.30 -11.34 11.50
N SER A 553 -6.44 -10.74 11.09
CA SER A 553 -6.86 -9.42 11.50
C SER A 553 -8.36 -9.33 11.72
N MET A 554 -8.75 -8.76 12.88
CA MET A 554 -10.10 -8.39 13.27
C MET A 554 -10.10 -6.99 13.92
N THR A 555 -9.11 -6.16 13.56
CA THR A 555 -8.98 -4.80 14.08
C THR A 555 -10.27 -4.03 13.88
N ASN A 556 -10.79 -3.37 14.91
CA ASN A 556 -12.01 -2.59 14.91
C ASN A 556 -13.28 -3.34 14.42
N MET A 557 -13.34 -4.66 14.36
CA MET A 557 -14.42 -5.41 13.69
C MET A 557 -15.83 -4.98 14.14
N PHE A 558 -16.02 -4.62 15.42
CA PHE A 558 -17.29 -4.14 15.99
C PHE A 558 -17.13 -2.77 16.70
N TYR A 559 -16.11 -2.00 16.31
CA TYR A 559 -15.87 -0.67 16.87
C TYR A 559 -17.12 0.21 16.69
N ASN A 560 -17.58 0.88 17.75
CA ASN A 560 -18.78 1.72 17.75
C ASN A 560 -20.11 1.02 17.36
N CYS A 561 -20.22 -0.30 17.47
CA CYS A 561 -21.51 -0.99 17.39
C CYS A 561 -22.33 -0.77 18.67
N SER A 562 -22.76 0.47 18.93
CA SER A 562 -23.23 0.92 20.24
C SER A 562 -24.56 0.29 20.72
N LYS A 563 -25.28 -0.43 19.85
CA LYS A 563 -26.49 -1.19 20.22
C LYS A 563 -26.32 -2.70 20.15
N LEU A 564 -25.21 -3.21 19.65
CA LEU A 564 -24.98 -4.64 19.48
C LEU A 564 -24.84 -5.31 20.86
N SER A 565 -25.92 -5.86 21.36
CA SER A 565 -25.99 -6.50 22.68
C SER A 565 -26.03 -8.03 22.62
N ASP A 566 -26.35 -8.62 21.47
CA ASP A 566 -26.44 -10.06 21.30
C ASP A 566 -25.58 -10.53 20.09
N VAL A 567 -24.31 -10.82 20.38
CA VAL A 567 -23.40 -11.52 19.47
C VAL A 567 -22.63 -12.57 20.25
N ASP A 568 -22.54 -13.77 19.73
CA ASP A 568 -21.82 -14.88 20.35
C ASP A 568 -20.52 -15.16 19.59
N LEU A 569 -19.38 -14.86 20.20
CA LEU A 569 -18.03 -15.07 19.66
C LEU A 569 -17.29 -16.22 20.35
N THR A 570 -18.00 -17.08 21.10
CA THR A 570 -17.36 -18.18 21.86
C THR A 570 -16.66 -19.20 20.96
N ASN A 571 -17.06 -19.28 19.69
CA ASN A 571 -16.44 -20.17 18.69
C ASN A 571 -15.28 -19.53 17.93
N PHE A 572 -14.98 -18.24 18.17
CA PHE A 572 -13.87 -17.59 17.51
C PHE A 572 -12.55 -18.19 18.00
N GLU A 573 -11.80 -18.77 17.08
CA GLU A 573 -10.45 -19.24 17.35
C GLU A 573 -9.46 -18.07 17.11
N ILE A 574 -8.84 -17.62 18.20
CA ILE A 574 -7.93 -16.48 18.19
C ILE A 574 -6.51 -17.00 18.39
N ALA A 575 -5.67 -16.91 17.36
CA ALA A 575 -4.25 -17.24 17.45
C ALA A 575 -3.46 -16.12 18.17
N ASP A 576 -2.30 -16.44 18.76
CA ASP A 576 -1.51 -15.52 19.58
C ASP A 576 -1.00 -14.26 18.83
N ASN A 577 -1.05 -14.23 17.50
CA ASN A 577 -0.54 -13.16 16.64
C ASN A 577 -1.61 -12.47 15.78
N ILE A 578 -2.87 -12.60 16.16
CA ILE A 578 -3.98 -11.91 15.47
C ILE A 578 -3.99 -10.43 15.84
N TYR A 579 -4.14 -9.56 14.85
CA TYR A 579 -4.44 -8.15 15.05
C TYR A 579 -5.93 -7.99 15.39
N GLN A 580 -6.23 -7.46 16.59
CA GLN A 580 -7.60 -7.26 17.05
C GLN A 580 -7.78 -5.97 17.87
N ASP A 581 -6.94 -4.97 17.60
CA ASP A 581 -6.98 -3.68 18.31
C ASP A 581 -8.38 -3.07 18.23
N ASN A 582 -8.88 -2.63 19.38
CA ASN A 582 -10.20 -1.99 19.52
C ASN A 582 -11.39 -2.79 18.95
N MET A 583 -11.26 -4.09 18.72
CA MET A 583 -12.26 -4.93 18.06
C MET A 583 -13.67 -4.66 18.56
N LEU A 584 -13.84 -4.32 19.82
CA LEU A 584 -15.11 -4.21 20.54
C LEU A 584 -15.24 -2.91 21.33
N TYR A 585 -14.47 -1.90 20.97
CA TYR A 585 -14.56 -0.60 21.59
C TYR A 585 -15.96 0.00 21.39
N ASN A 586 -16.57 0.48 22.48
CA ASN A 586 -17.93 1.03 22.50
C ASN A 586 -19.00 0.07 21.92
N CYS A 587 -18.85 -1.25 22.20
CA CYS A 587 -19.79 -2.29 21.80
C CYS A 587 -20.37 -2.96 23.08
N PRO A 588 -21.69 -2.88 23.38
CA PRO A 588 -22.30 -3.39 24.62
C PRO A 588 -22.38 -4.92 24.70
N ALA A 589 -22.11 -5.64 23.62
CA ALA A 589 -22.05 -7.11 23.61
C ALA A 589 -20.99 -7.68 24.56
N TYR A 590 -20.13 -6.83 25.12
CA TYR A 590 -19.02 -7.20 25.97
C TYR A 590 -19.09 -6.51 27.30
N ASN A 591 -19.16 -7.35 28.30
CA ASN A 591 -19.57 -6.94 29.58
C ASN A 591 -18.51 -7.13 30.66
N VAL A 592 -17.40 -7.81 30.30
CA VAL A 592 -16.28 -8.01 31.19
C VAL A 592 -15.00 -7.62 30.49
N THR A 593 -14.40 -6.53 30.90
CA THR A 593 -13.09 -6.08 30.38
C THR A 593 -12.02 -6.38 31.43
N CYS A 594 -11.04 -7.21 31.08
CA CYS A 594 -9.88 -7.45 31.92
C CYS A 594 -8.98 -6.20 31.92
N THR A 595 -8.81 -5.60 33.08
CA THR A 595 -8.03 -4.37 33.21
C THR A 595 -6.61 -4.60 33.65
N ASN A 596 -6.34 -5.68 34.38
CA ASN A 596 -5.02 -6.05 34.89
C ASN A 596 -5.03 -7.46 35.44
N ALA A 597 -3.83 -8.02 35.56
CA ALA A 597 -3.59 -9.20 36.39
C ALA A 597 -2.43 -8.90 37.34
N LYS A 598 -2.42 -9.50 38.51
CA LYS A 598 -1.36 -9.28 39.52
C LYS A 598 -1.06 -10.58 40.26
N LEU A 599 0.21 -10.93 40.34
CA LEU A 599 0.68 -11.95 41.25
C LEU A 599 0.36 -11.51 42.70
N THR A 600 -0.10 -12.43 43.52
CA THR A 600 -0.33 -12.17 44.95
C THR A 600 0.32 -13.25 45.80
N LEU A 601 0.80 -12.81 46.96
CA LEU A 601 1.30 -13.65 48.05
C LEU A 601 0.41 -13.46 49.30
N ASP A 602 -0.87 -13.20 49.08
CA ASP A 602 -1.81 -12.89 50.16
C ASP A 602 -1.96 -14.05 51.15
N LYS A 603 -1.75 -13.75 52.41
CA LYS A 603 -1.79 -14.73 53.52
C LYS A 603 -0.94 -15.97 53.28
N GLY A 604 0.22 -15.76 52.67
CA GLY A 604 1.17 -16.84 52.36
C GLY A 604 0.80 -17.75 51.20
N ARG A 605 -0.30 -17.48 50.51
CA ARG A 605 -0.70 -18.23 49.31
C ARG A 605 -0.18 -17.60 48.06
N ILE A 606 0.44 -18.41 47.21
CA ILE A 606 0.86 -18.01 45.86
C ILE A 606 -0.42 -17.93 45.03
N GLY A 607 -0.65 -16.83 44.38
CA GLY A 607 -1.87 -16.66 43.60
C GLY A 607 -1.82 -15.58 42.57
N PHE A 608 -2.94 -15.39 41.97
CA PHE A 608 -3.12 -14.51 40.84
C PHE A 608 -4.45 -13.80 41.00
N TYR A 609 -4.44 -12.47 41.01
CA TYR A 609 -5.65 -11.65 40.96
C TYR A 609 -5.91 -11.26 39.52
N LEU A 610 -7.10 -11.59 39.02
CA LEU A 610 -7.63 -10.99 37.81
C LEU A 610 -8.46 -9.74 38.20
N PHE A 611 -8.12 -8.62 37.59
CA PHE A 611 -8.86 -7.36 37.72
C PHE A 611 -9.68 -7.08 36.49
N PHE A 612 -10.95 -6.80 36.65
CA PHE A 612 -11.88 -6.57 35.56
C PHE A 612 -12.92 -5.51 35.90
N THR A 613 -13.52 -4.94 34.86
CA THR A 613 -14.73 -4.14 34.93
C THR A 613 -15.85 -4.86 34.19
N THR A 614 -17.07 -4.63 34.55
CA THR A 614 -18.25 -5.16 33.86
C THR A 614 -19.29 -4.05 33.74
N ASN A 615 -20.03 -4.06 32.63
CA ASN A 615 -21.14 -3.16 32.35
C ASN A 615 -22.47 -3.90 32.25
N THR A 616 -22.51 -5.18 32.64
CA THR A 616 -23.74 -6.00 32.58
C THR A 616 -24.02 -6.82 33.83
N ASP A 617 -25.06 -7.63 33.69
CA ASP A 617 -25.60 -8.56 34.64
C ASP A 617 -24.72 -9.81 34.89
N LEU A 618 -23.42 -9.62 35.02
CA LEU A 618 -22.49 -10.69 35.41
C LEU A 618 -22.98 -11.34 36.71
N LYS A 619 -23.13 -12.66 36.70
CA LYS A 619 -23.59 -13.44 37.83
C LYS A 619 -22.48 -14.32 38.41
N THR A 620 -21.85 -15.14 37.57
CA THR A 620 -20.95 -16.17 38.07
C THR A 620 -19.61 -16.12 37.33
N ILE A 621 -18.54 -16.22 38.07
CA ILE A 621 -17.16 -16.39 37.55
C ILE A 621 -16.75 -17.83 37.86
N VAL A 622 -16.37 -18.56 36.81
CA VAL A 622 -15.84 -19.92 36.94
C VAL A 622 -14.36 -19.88 36.62
N MET A 623 -13.56 -20.33 37.57
CA MET A 623 -12.09 -20.42 37.42
C MET A 623 -11.73 -21.89 37.45
N ASN A 624 -11.07 -22.35 36.37
CA ASN A 624 -10.53 -23.69 36.27
C ASN A 624 -9.01 -23.61 36.24
N GLY A 625 -8.39 -24.41 37.07
CA GLY A 625 -6.93 -24.47 37.13
C GLY A 625 -6.48 -25.69 38.01
N PRO A 626 -5.19 -25.76 38.28
CA PRO A 626 -4.61 -26.93 38.94
C PRO A 626 -5.10 -27.16 40.36
N ALA A 627 -5.61 -26.10 41.04
CA ALA A 627 -6.25 -26.24 42.35
C ALA A 627 -7.75 -26.67 42.31
N GLY A 628 -8.23 -27.01 41.09
CA GLY A 628 -9.63 -27.41 40.85
C GLY A 628 -10.50 -26.25 40.34
N GLU A 629 -11.79 -26.56 40.12
CA GLU A 629 -12.79 -25.56 39.74
C GLU A 629 -13.21 -24.74 40.98
N LYS A 630 -13.20 -23.43 40.81
CA LYS A 630 -13.74 -22.50 41.78
C LYS A 630 -14.81 -21.63 41.12
N ARG A 631 -15.96 -21.51 41.75
CA ARG A 631 -17.06 -20.63 41.34
C ARG A 631 -17.22 -19.49 42.35
N VAL A 632 -17.36 -18.28 41.84
CA VAL A 632 -17.57 -17.07 42.63
C VAL A 632 -18.78 -16.34 42.06
N ASP A 633 -19.75 -16.03 42.92
CA ASP A 633 -20.84 -15.12 42.58
C ASP A 633 -20.32 -13.67 42.63
N ILE A 634 -20.71 -12.84 41.68
CA ILE A 634 -20.26 -11.45 41.62
C ILE A 634 -20.64 -10.67 42.89
N SER A 635 -21.74 -11.06 43.55
CA SER A 635 -22.19 -10.46 44.80
C SER A 635 -21.23 -10.71 45.97
N GLU A 636 -20.33 -11.66 45.86
CA GLU A 636 -19.27 -11.93 46.84
C GLU A 636 -18.07 -10.97 46.68
N LEU A 637 -18.02 -10.21 45.61
CA LEU A 637 -16.91 -9.31 45.27
C LEU A 637 -17.35 -7.85 45.49
N THR A 638 -16.49 -7.05 46.06
CA THR A 638 -16.70 -5.60 46.21
C THR A 638 -15.87 -4.86 45.16
N PRO A 639 -16.47 -4.08 44.26
CA PRO A 639 -15.71 -3.27 43.31
C PRO A 639 -15.03 -2.10 44.06
N ASP A 640 -13.93 -1.61 43.50
CA ASP A 640 -13.30 -0.38 43.93
C ASP A 640 -14.11 0.88 43.53
N GLU A 641 -13.67 2.07 43.91
CA GLU A 641 -14.33 3.36 43.61
C GLU A 641 -14.51 3.63 42.10
N LYS A 642 -13.82 2.87 41.23
CA LYS A 642 -13.88 2.95 39.75
C LYS A 642 -14.73 1.82 39.15
N GLY A 643 -15.40 1.02 39.97
CA GLY A 643 -16.20 -0.13 39.50
C GLY A 643 -15.37 -1.34 39.08
N LYS A 644 -14.11 -1.42 39.55
CA LYS A 644 -13.20 -2.49 39.18
C LYS A 644 -13.24 -3.59 40.23
N TYR A 645 -13.52 -4.79 39.78
CA TYR A 645 -13.52 -6.01 40.59
C TYR A 645 -12.17 -6.69 40.58
N ALA A 646 -11.91 -7.50 41.63
CA ALA A 646 -10.73 -8.34 41.73
C ALA A 646 -11.13 -9.74 42.17
N VAL A 647 -10.73 -10.76 41.43
CA VAL A 647 -10.97 -12.16 41.79
C VAL A 647 -9.66 -12.93 41.89
N PRO A 648 -9.39 -13.59 43.07
CA PRO A 648 -8.17 -14.35 43.26
C PRO A 648 -8.35 -15.83 42.91
N TYR A 649 -7.27 -16.42 42.33
CA TYR A 649 -7.08 -17.86 42.23
C TYR A 649 -5.73 -18.23 42.84
N TYR A 650 -5.71 -19.15 43.79
CA TYR A 650 -4.52 -19.52 44.51
C TYR A 650 -4.04 -20.92 44.09
N VAL A 651 -2.71 -21.09 43.94
CA VAL A 651 -2.05 -22.34 43.62
C VAL A 651 -0.95 -22.63 44.64
N ASN A 652 -0.55 -23.88 44.76
CA ASN A 652 0.70 -24.23 45.45
C ASN A 652 1.89 -24.16 44.50
N ALA A 653 3.12 -24.17 45.04
CA ALA A 653 4.33 -24.06 44.25
C ALA A 653 4.47 -25.15 43.18
N LEU A 654 4.08 -26.39 43.49
CA LEU A 654 4.09 -27.52 42.60
C LEU A 654 3.18 -27.33 41.35
N MET A 655 2.11 -26.55 41.48
CA MET A 655 1.10 -26.35 40.44
C MET A 655 1.28 -25.02 39.71
N SER A 656 2.38 -24.33 39.92
CA SER A 656 2.59 -22.96 39.39
C SER A 656 2.69 -22.91 37.86
N SER A 657 3.08 -24.00 37.20
CA SER A 657 3.19 -24.12 35.74
C SER A 657 1.91 -24.55 35.03
N ALA A 658 0.89 -24.98 35.75
CA ALA A 658 -0.36 -25.38 35.16
C ALA A 658 -1.27 -24.21 34.80
N PRO A 659 -1.96 -24.22 33.63
CA PRO A 659 -2.79 -23.11 33.18
C PRO A 659 -4.00 -22.89 34.08
N ILE A 660 -4.44 -21.62 34.14
CA ILE A 660 -5.65 -21.16 34.84
C ILE A 660 -6.57 -20.50 33.83
N THR A 661 -7.81 -20.93 33.74
CA THR A 661 -8.80 -20.35 32.85
C THR A 661 -9.92 -19.67 33.62
N PHE A 662 -10.42 -18.54 33.10
CA PHE A 662 -11.56 -17.79 33.66
C PHE A 662 -12.72 -17.80 32.67
N SER A 663 -13.91 -18.05 33.14
CA SER A 663 -15.15 -17.95 32.38
C SER A 663 -16.17 -17.16 33.16
N PHE A 664 -16.88 -16.26 32.49
CA PHE A 664 -17.87 -15.37 33.07
C PHE A 664 -19.26 -15.72 32.54
N TYR A 665 -20.24 -15.72 33.39
CA TYR A 665 -21.62 -16.07 33.05
C TYR A 665 -22.59 -15.01 33.58
N ASN A 666 -23.59 -14.65 32.78
CA ASN A 666 -24.65 -13.74 33.16
C ASN A 666 -25.75 -14.42 34.03
N THR A 667 -26.77 -13.67 34.44
CA THR A 667 -27.89 -14.17 35.23
C THR A 667 -28.72 -15.24 34.53
N SER A 668 -28.71 -15.27 33.19
CA SER A 668 -29.38 -16.30 32.39
C SER A 668 -28.53 -17.57 32.22
N GLY A 669 -27.27 -17.57 32.71
CA GLY A 669 -26.32 -18.66 32.55
C GLY A 669 -25.61 -18.69 31.20
N LYS A 670 -25.75 -17.64 30.36
CA LYS A 670 -25.02 -17.49 29.11
C LYS A 670 -23.57 -17.07 29.40
N LYS A 671 -22.60 -17.67 28.70
CA LYS A 671 -21.19 -17.31 28.83
C LYS A 671 -20.97 -15.91 28.24
N ILE A 672 -20.23 -15.09 28.95
CA ILE A 672 -19.85 -13.73 28.57
C ILE A 672 -18.41 -13.76 28.05
N ASN A 673 -18.11 -13.01 26.97
CA ASN A 673 -16.77 -12.88 26.44
C ASN A 673 -15.91 -11.97 27.32
N LEU A 674 -14.61 -12.29 27.39
CA LEU A 674 -13.63 -11.55 28.13
C LEU A 674 -12.79 -10.70 27.18
N LEU A 675 -12.62 -9.43 27.53
CA LEU A 675 -11.80 -8.48 26.78
C LEU A 675 -10.56 -8.07 27.57
N ASN A 676 -9.50 -7.73 26.86
CA ASN A 676 -8.36 -7.01 27.41
C ASN A 676 -8.62 -5.48 27.43
N ARG A 677 -7.62 -4.71 27.89
CA ARG A 677 -7.70 -3.24 27.93
C ARG A 677 -7.86 -2.56 26.57
N SER A 678 -7.43 -3.22 25.48
CA SER A 678 -7.53 -2.73 24.11
C SER A 678 -8.84 -3.13 23.44
N SER A 679 -9.81 -3.65 24.22
CA SER A 679 -11.09 -4.18 23.73
C SER A 679 -10.94 -5.36 22.75
N GLU A 680 -9.90 -6.16 22.94
CA GLU A 680 -9.63 -7.38 22.19
C GLU A 680 -10.20 -8.60 22.89
N ILE A 681 -10.61 -9.62 22.13
CA ILE A 681 -11.10 -10.88 22.70
C ILE A 681 -9.92 -11.65 23.31
N THR A 682 -10.10 -12.08 24.56
CA THR A 682 -9.08 -12.78 25.33
C THR A 682 -9.51 -14.16 25.80
N ASN A 683 -10.55 -14.69 25.18
CA ASN A 683 -11.18 -15.95 25.61
C ASN A 683 -10.21 -17.16 25.62
N LYS A 684 -9.09 -17.08 24.92
CA LYS A 684 -8.05 -18.11 24.95
C LYS A 684 -6.68 -17.59 25.39
N SER A 685 -6.26 -16.41 25.00
CA SER A 685 -4.86 -15.99 25.03
C SER A 685 -4.39 -15.37 26.35
N LEU A 686 -5.27 -14.78 27.16
CA LEU A 686 -4.85 -14.17 28.44
C LEU A 686 -4.86 -15.14 29.64
N PHE A 687 -5.46 -16.30 29.52
CA PHE A 687 -5.73 -17.18 30.68
C PHE A 687 -5.37 -18.65 30.48
N ASP A 688 -4.71 -19.04 29.42
CA ASP A 688 -3.89 -20.24 29.38
C ASP A 688 -2.52 -19.99 30.03
N TYR A 689 -2.39 -18.91 30.82
CA TYR A 689 -1.20 -18.58 31.56
C TYR A 689 -1.22 -19.26 32.93
N SER A 690 -0.15 -19.95 33.21
CA SER A 690 0.19 -20.38 34.56
C SER A 690 0.71 -19.15 35.37
N VAL A 691 0.76 -19.30 36.69
CA VAL A 691 1.42 -18.32 37.57
C VAL A 691 2.87 -18.10 37.13
N ARG A 692 3.56 -19.17 36.68
CA ARG A 692 4.94 -19.09 36.17
C ARG A 692 5.06 -18.29 34.88
N ASP A 693 4.14 -18.48 33.92
CA ASP A 693 4.16 -17.70 32.67
C ASP A 693 3.99 -16.23 32.96
N TYR A 694 3.08 -15.86 33.87
CA TYR A 694 2.89 -14.51 34.33
C TYR A 694 4.17 -13.93 34.96
N MET A 695 4.83 -14.68 35.85
CA MET A 695 6.12 -14.26 36.43
C MET A 695 7.19 -14.03 35.36
N ASN A 696 7.28 -14.92 34.39
CA ASN A 696 8.23 -14.80 33.27
C ASN A 696 7.96 -13.57 32.41
N GLN A 697 6.71 -13.23 32.17
CA GLN A 697 6.30 -12.05 31.41
C GLN A 697 6.65 -10.77 32.18
N ILE A 698 6.20 -10.63 33.42
CA ILE A 698 6.48 -9.45 34.25
C ILE A 698 7.99 -9.30 34.49
N GLY A 699 8.70 -10.39 34.72
CA GLY A 699 10.13 -10.40 34.91
C GLY A 699 10.95 -9.75 33.78
N LYS A 700 10.37 -9.64 32.58
CA LYS A 700 10.99 -8.94 31.44
C LYS A 700 10.90 -7.41 31.58
N TYR A 701 9.89 -6.90 32.30
CA TYR A 701 9.60 -5.46 32.38
C TYR A 701 10.01 -4.84 33.73
N VAL A 702 10.19 -5.67 34.76
CA VAL A 702 10.65 -5.21 36.08
C VAL A 702 12.19 -5.05 36.07
N GLY A 703 12.65 -3.84 36.39
CA GLY A 703 14.07 -3.56 36.54
C GLY A 703 14.68 -4.22 37.78
N ALA A 704 16.01 -4.13 37.95
CA ALA A 704 16.73 -4.64 39.13
C ALA A 704 16.17 -4.03 40.42
N GLY A 705 15.97 -4.84 41.46
CA GLY A 705 15.43 -4.43 42.74
C GLY A 705 14.65 -5.52 43.44
N LYS A 706 14.10 -5.22 44.63
CA LYS A 706 13.38 -6.17 45.51
C LYS A 706 12.26 -6.93 44.77
N GLU A 707 11.56 -6.29 43.88
CA GLU A 707 10.48 -6.93 43.10
C GLU A 707 11.00 -8.00 42.14
N LYS A 708 12.09 -7.69 41.43
CA LYS A 708 12.77 -8.65 40.56
C LYS A 708 13.34 -9.83 41.31
N ASP A 709 13.94 -9.54 42.46
CA ASP A 709 14.54 -10.56 43.32
C ASP A 709 13.46 -11.51 43.85
N LEU A 710 12.29 -10.99 44.25
CA LEU A 710 11.17 -11.81 44.69
C LEU A 710 10.63 -12.70 43.58
N ILE A 711 10.43 -12.15 42.35
CA ILE A 711 9.96 -12.93 41.17
C ILE A 711 10.93 -14.08 40.87
N ASN A 712 12.24 -13.79 40.83
CA ASN A 712 13.24 -14.81 40.54
C ASN A 712 13.31 -15.89 41.64
N ALA A 713 13.22 -15.48 42.89
CA ALA A 713 13.24 -16.39 44.04
C ALA A 713 12.00 -17.30 44.06
N LEU A 714 10.82 -16.74 43.76
CA LEU A 714 9.57 -17.51 43.68
C LEU A 714 9.58 -18.50 42.50
N ASP A 715 10.10 -18.10 41.32
CA ASP A 715 10.22 -19.00 40.17
C ASP A 715 11.15 -20.18 40.46
N ASN A 716 12.30 -19.92 41.10
CA ASN A 716 13.21 -20.97 41.51
C ASN A 716 12.62 -21.91 42.57
N TYR A 717 11.88 -21.35 43.53
CA TYR A 717 11.16 -22.17 44.51
C TYR A 717 10.10 -23.07 43.87
N CYS A 718 9.32 -22.55 42.91
CA CYS A 718 8.35 -23.34 42.17
C CYS A 718 9.01 -24.46 41.35
N LYS A 719 10.13 -24.17 40.69
CA LYS A 719 10.92 -25.17 39.94
C LYS A 719 11.50 -26.26 40.83
N ALA A 720 12.01 -25.87 41.97
CA ALA A 720 12.55 -26.83 42.95
C ALA A 720 11.47 -27.74 43.50
N ALA A 721 10.27 -27.20 43.79
CA ALA A 721 9.13 -27.98 44.23
C ALA A 721 8.71 -28.99 43.17
N GLU A 722 8.62 -28.61 41.90
CA GLU A 722 8.30 -29.52 40.79
C GLU A 722 9.35 -30.64 40.64
N ASN A 723 10.64 -30.29 40.69
CA ASN A 723 11.71 -31.28 40.59
C ASN A 723 11.66 -32.32 41.74
N TYR A 724 11.38 -31.84 42.94
CA TYR A 724 11.30 -32.73 44.08
C TYR A 724 10.14 -33.75 44.02
N PHE A 725 8.96 -33.29 43.56
CA PHE A 725 7.77 -34.16 43.50
C PHE A 725 7.62 -34.94 42.20
N ASN A 726 8.08 -34.40 41.06
CA ASN A 726 7.86 -34.96 39.74
C ASN A 726 9.12 -35.49 39.06
N GLY A 727 10.29 -35.37 39.71
CA GLY A 727 11.63 -35.65 39.15
C GLY A 727 12.23 -34.42 38.42
N PRO A 728 13.51 -34.45 38.10
CA PRO A 728 14.29 -33.30 37.65
C PRO A 728 13.91 -32.89 36.21
N VAL A 729 12.92 -32.01 36.08
CA VAL A 729 12.37 -31.49 34.80
C VAL A 729 12.77 -30.03 34.55
N ASN A 730 13.21 -29.29 35.60
CA ASN A 730 13.52 -27.87 35.52
C ASN A 730 14.98 -27.58 35.86
N THR A 731 15.59 -26.61 35.21
CA THR A 731 16.88 -26.04 35.61
C THR A 731 16.63 -24.95 36.64
N ILE A 732 17.27 -25.08 37.81
CA ILE A 732 17.25 -24.10 38.89
C ILE A 732 18.61 -23.37 38.88
N SER A 733 18.59 -22.07 39.09
CA SER A 733 19.78 -21.22 39.08
C SER A 733 19.81 -20.29 40.32
N GLY A 734 21.02 -19.87 40.72
CA GLY A 734 21.16 -18.89 41.78
C GLY A 734 20.90 -19.39 43.23
N ILE A 735 20.93 -20.73 43.42
CA ILE A 735 20.82 -21.37 44.74
C ILE A 735 22.16 -21.89 45.28
N ASP A 736 23.20 -21.90 44.44
CA ASP A 736 24.51 -22.52 44.79
C ASP A 736 25.25 -21.81 45.93
N GLY A 737 24.89 -20.52 46.18
CA GLY A 737 25.48 -19.73 47.26
C GLY A 737 24.83 -19.92 48.63
N VAL A 738 23.84 -20.80 48.77
CA VAL A 738 23.19 -21.06 50.05
C VAL A 738 23.88 -22.23 50.75
N GLU A 739 24.49 -21.93 51.89
CA GLU A 739 25.24 -22.85 52.72
C GLU A 739 24.51 -23.16 54.05
N ASN A 740 24.96 -24.18 54.77
CA ASN A 740 24.35 -24.58 56.04
C ASN A 740 24.38 -23.42 57.09
N ASP A 741 25.47 -22.63 57.07
CA ASP A 741 25.64 -21.51 58.00
C ASP A 741 24.62 -20.37 57.75
N ASP A 742 24.09 -20.22 56.51
CA ASP A 742 23.10 -19.17 56.22
C ASP A 742 21.79 -19.39 56.99
N LEU A 743 21.47 -20.65 57.33
CA LEU A 743 20.28 -21.02 58.10
C LEU A 743 20.58 -21.20 59.61
N ALA A 744 21.79 -20.90 60.09
CA ALA A 744 22.14 -21.10 61.50
C ALA A 744 21.13 -20.46 62.48
N ASN A 745 20.62 -19.25 62.13
CA ASN A 745 19.57 -18.56 62.92
C ASN A 745 18.17 -19.22 62.87
N ALA A 746 17.96 -20.16 61.97
CA ALA A 746 16.71 -20.95 61.85
C ALA A 746 16.82 -22.30 62.58
N ALA A 747 17.92 -22.56 63.27
CA ALA A 747 18.10 -23.76 64.08
C ALA A 747 16.96 -23.83 65.11
N PRO A 748 16.19 -24.91 65.14
CA PRO A 748 15.13 -25.07 66.15
C PRO A 748 15.75 -25.40 67.53
N THR A 749 15.10 -24.99 68.60
CA THR A 749 15.45 -25.47 69.94
C THR A 749 14.81 -26.83 70.27
N LEU A 750 13.96 -27.32 69.36
CA LEU A 750 13.35 -28.67 69.46
C LEU A 750 14.47 -29.74 69.31
N SER A 751 14.42 -30.76 70.14
CA SER A 751 15.32 -31.91 69.95
C SER A 751 15.10 -32.60 68.63
N ASP A 752 16.08 -33.34 68.10
CA ASP A 752 15.99 -34.07 66.84
C ASP A 752 14.97 -35.19 66.84
N ASP A 753 14.52 -35.61 68.03
CA ASP A 753 13.43 -36.60 68.21
C ASP A 753 12.05 -36.06 67.84
N VAL A 754 11.84 -34.75 67.94
CA VAL A 754 10.60 -34.04 67.52
C VAL A 754 10.67 -33.78 66.02
N LYS A 755 9.90 -34.47 65.25
CA LYS A 755 9.84 -34.35 63.78
C LYS A 755 9.15 -33.04 63.41
N LEU A 756 9.76 -32.29 62.51
CA LEU A 756 9.15 -31.16 61.81
C LEU A 756 8.83 -31.57 60.39
N SER A 757 7.71 -31.14 59.91
CA SER A 757 7.41 -31.19 58.47
C SER A 757 6.87 -29.85 57.98
N LEU A 758 7.33 -29.43 56.80
CA LEU A 758 6.84 -28.25 56.10
C LEU A 758 5.83 -28.71 55.07
N LEU A 759 4.64 -28.11 55.09
CA LEU A 759 3.59 -28.36 54.09
C LEU A 759 3.66 -27.23 53.03
N LEU A 760 3.82 -27.61 51.78
CA LEU A 760 3.86 -26.70 50.67
C LEU A 760 2.52 -26.75 49.93
N GLY A 761 1.47 -26.25 50.62
CA GLY A 761 0.13 -26.08 50.04
C GLY A 761 -0.09 -24.73 49.35
N SER A 762 -1.32 -24.31 49.22
CA SER A 762 -1.67 -22.95 48.80
C SER A 762 -1.22 -21.87 49.83
N ALA A 763 -1.01 -22.30 51.09
CA ALA A 763 -0.23 -21.57 52.12
C ALA A 763 0.77 -22.54 52.77
N SER A 764 1.87 -21.98 53.30
CA SER A 764 2.86 -22.80 54.03
C SER A 764 2.33 -23.08 55.43
N SER A 765 2.54 -24.28 55.92
CA SER A 765 2.26 -24.65 57.30
C SER A 765 3.37 -25.54 57.85
N VAL A 766 3.55 -25.52 59.15
CA VAL A 766 4.52 -26.38 59.81
C VAL A 766 3.83 -27.31 60.75
N ARG A 767 4.15 -28.58 60.72
CA ARG A 767 3.70 -29.62 61.66
C ARG A 767 4.80 -30.01 62.62
N VAL A 768 4.39 -30.10 63.88
CA VAL A 768 5.24 -30.58 64.99
C VAL A 768 4.68 -31.91 65.43
N TYR A 769 5.45 -32.98 65.32
CA TYR A 769 5.04 -34.35 65.69
C TYR A 769 5.53 -34.64 67.11
N THR A 770 4.60 -34.91 68.01
CA THR A 770 4.84 -35.27 69.38
C THR A 770 3.67 -36.08 69.98
N ASP A 771 3.93 -37.01 70.85
CA ASP A 771 2.88 -37.81 71.54
C ASP A 771 2.29 -37.05 72.70
N SER A 772 2.80 -35.92 73.08
CA SER A 772 2.27 -35.04 74.14
C SER A 772 0.82 -34.60 73.83
N ASN A 773 0.01 -34.42 74.86
CA ASN A 773 -1.33 -33.85 74.78
C ASN A 773 -1.36 -32.37 75.24
N SER A 774 -0.26 -31.86 75.74
CA SER A 774 -0.14 -30.48 76.26
C SER A 774 0.78 -29.67 75.34
N VAL A 775 0.14 -29.15 74.21
CA VAL A 775 0.86 -28.35 73.18
C VAL A 775 0.15 -27.02 72.96
N PHE A 776 0.91 -25.91 73.07
CA PHE A 776 0.42 -24.55 72.84
C PHE A 776 1.36 -23.86 71.84
N PHE A 777 0.79 -23.01 70.93
CA PHE A 777 1.58 -22.22 69.97
C PHE A 777 1.48 -20.72 70.27
N ASP A 778 2.59 -20.02 70.09
CA ASP A 778 2.71 -18.55 70.08
C ASP A 778 1.99 -17.87 71.29
N ASP A 779 2.23 -18.39 72.48
CA ASP A 779 1.65 -17.91 73.75
C ASP A 779 0.11 -17.97 73.85
N ASN A 780 -0.53 -18.77 73.01
CA ASN A 780 -1.98 -19.04 73.12
C ASN A 780 -2.32 -19.73 74.46
N THR A 781 -3.43 -19.34 75.06
CA THR A 781 -3.92 -19.95 76.31
C THR A 781 -4.72 -21.22 76.04
N GLU A 782 -5.13 -21.46 74.81
CA GLU A 782 -5.83 -22.67 74.37
C GLU A 782 -4.86 -23.67 73.80
N ALA A 783 -5.03 -24.95 74.21
CA ALA A 783 -4.23 -26.03 73.70
C ALA A 783 -4.42 -26.20 72.16
N ALA A 784 -3.31 -26.42 71.44
CA ALA A 784 -3.37 -26.69 70.01
C ALA A 784 -4.18 -27.98 69.72
N VAL A 785 -4.92 -27.97 68.60
CA VAL A 785 -5.70 -29.13 68.19
C VAL A 785 -4.77 -30.19 67.63
N SER A 786 -4.86 -31.43 68.18
CA SER A 786 -4.06 -32.54 67.67
C SER A 786 -4.69 -33.23 66.48
N HIS A 787 -3.87 -33.62 65.52
CA HIS A 787 -4.21 -34.40 64.37
C HIS A 787 -3.43 -35.72 64.31
N THR A 788 -3.86 -36.66 63.51
CA THR A 788 -3.16 -37.94 63.34
C THR A 788 -2.86 -38.20 61.86
N SER A 789 -1.64 -38.69 61.59
CA SER A 789 -1.22 -39.07 60.23
C SER A 789 -0.58 -40.48 60.30
N SER A 790 -0.13 -41.01 59.15
CA SER A 790 0.68 -42.24 59.05
C SER A 790 2.03 -42.10 59.80
N TYR A 791 2.49 -40.86 60.11
CA TYR A 791 3.73 -40.60 60.79
C TYR A 791 3.60 -40.34 62.28
N GLY A 792 2.35 -40.39 62.81
CA GLY A 792 2.06 -40.20 64.21
C GLY A 792 1.15 -38.98 64.48
N LYS A 793 0.98 -38.64 65.76
CA LYS A 793 0.25 -37.49 66.22
C LYS A 793 1.01 -36.19 65.91
N TYR A 794 0.34 -35.18 65.40
CA TYR A 794 0.96 -33.90 65.11
C TYR A 794 0.06 -32.72 65.47
N TYR A 795 0.66 -31.55 65.60
CA TYR A 795 0.05 -30.26 65.76
C TYR A 795 0.51 -29.33 64.66
N GLU A 796 -0.34 -28.44 64.13
CA GLU A 796 -0.03 -27.66 62.95
C GLU A 796 -0.21 -26.15 63.19
N ILE A 797 0.74 -25.35 62.75
CA ILE A 797 0.62 -23.91 62.57
C ILE A 797 0.25 -23.72 61.10
N PRO A 798 -1.01 -23.43 60.81
CA PRO A 798 -1.49 -23.25 59.40
C PRO A 798 -1.22 -21.82 58.89
N ASP A 799 -1.32 -21.63 57.60
CA ASP A 799 -1.45 -20.34 56.90
C ASP A 799 -0.36 -19.31 57.24
N ILE A 800 0.88 -19.78 57.36
CA ILE A 800 2.03 -18.89 57.56
C ILE A 800 2.28 -18.07 56.30
N SER A 801 2.09 -16.74 56.41
CA SER A 801 2.28 -15.84 55.27
C SER A 801 3.76 -15.82 54.78
N ALA A 802 3.93 -15.58 53.45
CA ALA A 802 5.28 -15.55 52.85
C ALA A 802 6.26 -14.62 53.58
N GLN A 803 5.81 -13.46 54.00
CA GLN A 803 6.59 -12.48 54.74
C GLN A 803 7.01 -12.96 56.14
N ASN A 804 6.28 -13.92 56.71
CA ASN A 804 6.48 -14.45 58.03
C ASN A 804 7.21 -15.81 58.05
N LEU A 805 7.59 -16.33 56.90
CA LEU A 805 8.34 -17.59 56.78
C LEU A 805 9.67 -17.61 57.54
N CYS A 806 10.28 -16.44 57.75
CA CYS A 806 11.50 -16.25 58.53
C CYS A 806 11.25 -16.02 60.01
N ASN A 807 10.00 -15.84 60.44
CA ASN A 807 9.70 -15.51 61.82
C ASN A 807 9.76 -16.75 62.72
N SER A 808 10.30 -16.58 63.93
CA SER A 808 10.30 -17.63 64.93
C SER A 808 8.90 -17.77 65.56
N HIS A 809 8.43 -19.01 65.67
CA HIS A 809 7.23 -19.41 66.43
C HIS A 809 7.66 -20.13 67.69
N LYS A 810 6.91 -19.91 68.73
CA LYS A 810 7.07 -20.61 70.00
C LYS A 810 6.10 -21.79 70.04
N VAL A 811 6.59 -22.93 70.49
CA VAL A 811 5.74 -24.06 70.86
C VAL A 811 6.11 -24.49 72.28
N THR A 812 5.09 -24.59 73.16
CA THR A 812 5.21 -25.10 74.51
C THR A 812 4.74 -26.54 74.54
N ILE A 813 5.61 -27.50 74.86
CA ILE A 813 5.30 -28.94 74.94
C ILE A 813 5.55 -29.37 76.37
N ASP A 814 4.53 -29.84 77.09
CA ASP A 814 4.62 -30.25 78.50
C ASP A 814 5.27 -29.23 79.42
N GLY A 815 4.97 -27.92 79.18
CA GLY A 815 5.45 -26.81 79.99
C GLY A 815 6.84 -26.35 79.61
N THR A 816 7.50 -26.93 78.62
CA THR A 816 8.83 -26.47 78.14
C THR A 816 8.68 -25.71 76.83
N ASP A 817 9.26 -24.52 76.75
CA ASP A 817 9.25 -23.62 75.59
C ASP A 817 10.31 -24.01 74.58
N TYR A 818 9.93 -24.20 73.36
CA TYR A 818 10.79 -24.42 72.19
C TYR A 818 10.51 -23.37 71.11
N TYR A 819 11.48 -23.06 70.30
CA TYR A 819 11.39 -22.10 69.21
C TYR A 819 11.78 -22.75 67.87
N PHE A 820 11.04 -22.39 66.81
CA PHE A 820 11.30 -22.85 65.42
C PHE A 820 10.68 -21.88 64.45
N SER A 821 11.09 -21.94 63.16
CA SER A 821 10.47 -21.22 62.07
C SER A 821 10.25 -22.21 60.92
N PRO A 822 9.41 -21.85 59.92
CA PRO A 822 9.33 -22.66 58.70
C PRO A 822 10.71 -23.02 58.08
N LEU A 823 11.70 -22.12 58.19
CA LEU A 823 13.07 -22.33 57.78
C LEU A 823 13.82 -23.37 58.65
N SER A 824 13.35 -23.71 59.83
CA SER A 824 13.93 -24.77 60.67
C SER A 824 13.85 -26.14 59.97
N TYR A 825 12.86 -26.38 59.15
CA TYR A 825 12.85 -27.56 58.28
C TYR A 825 13.98 -27.55 57.27
N CYS A 826 14.21 -26.42 56.56
CA CYS A 826 15.32 -26.27 55.64
C CYS A 826 16.66 -26.41 56.31
N TYR A 827 16.87 -25.82 57.50
CA TYR A 827 18.05 -26.00 58.31
C TYR A 827 18.37 -27.49 58.58
N ARG A 828 17.32 -28.27 58.97
CA ARG A 828 17.52 -29.72 59.21
C ARG A 828 17.81 -30.49 57.91
N VAL A 829 17.19 -30.11 56.81
CA VAL A 829 17.49 -30.71 55.50
C VAL A 829 18.93 -30.50 55.09
N LEU A 830 19.41 -29.26 55.14
CA LEU A 830 20.77 -28.92 54.76
C LEU A 830 21.80 -29.58 55.67
N ASN A 831 21.61 -29.53 57.00
CA ASN A 831 22.54 -30.21 57.92
C ASN A 831 22.58 -31.69 57.78
N LYS A 832 21.52 -32.33 57.27
CA LYS A 832 21.48 -33.75 57.05
C LYS A 832 22.02 -34.19 55.69
N TYR A 833 21.73 -33.45 54.64
CA TYR A 833 21.91 -33.87 53.25
C TYR A 833 22.85 -32.99 52.42
N ASN A 834 23.30 -31.84 52.95
CA ASN A 834 24.27 -30.95 52.28
C ASN A 834 25.62 -30.92 53.00
N THR A 835 26.08 -32.05 53.49
CA THR A 835 27.30 -32.20 54.26
C THR A 835 28.56 -32.32 53.42
N ASP A 836 28.41 -32.91 52.23
CA ASP A 836 29.46 -33.01 51.21
C ASP A 836 28.81 -33.22 49.81
N ALA A 837 29.65 -33.23 48.75
CA ALA A 837 29.17 -33.35 47.38
C ALA A 837 28.46 -34.71 47.10
N ALA A 838 28.78 -35.80 47.81
CA ALA A 838 28.12 -37.07 47.62
C ALA A 838 26.74 -37.05 48.24
N ALA A 839 26.59 -36.58 49.49
CA ALA A 839 25.35 -36.44 50.18
C ALA A 839 24.39 -35.47 49.43
N TYR A 840 24.92 -34.37 48.90
CA TYR A 840 24.17 -33.41 48.08
C TYR A 840 23.65 -34.10 46.79
N ASN A 841 24.51 -34.77 46.02
CA ASN A 841 24.10 -35.38 44.74
C ASN A 841 23.07 -36.49 44.93
N GLU A 842 23.15 -37.26 46.02
CA GLU A 842 22.18 -38.31 46.35
C GLU A 842 20.79 -37.73 46.74
N ASN A 843 20.80 -36.55 47.38
CA ASN A 843 19.57 -35.91 47.90
C ASN A 843 19.31 -34.56 47.25
N ARG A 844 19.76 -34.36 46.00
CA ARG A 844 19.80 -33.08 45.30
C ARG A 844 18.46 -32.35 45.31
N ASP A 845 17.39 -33.01 44.96
CA ASP A 845 16.09 -32.37 44.77
C ASP A 845 15.53 -31.79 46.08
N ILE A 846 15.69 -32.47 47.20
CA ILE A 846 15.23 -31.92 48.51
C ILE A 846 16.16 -30.84 49.05
N VAL A 847 17.45 -30.89 48.78
CA VAL A 847 18.43 -29.86 49.14
C VAL A 847 18.18 -28.61 48.30
N ASP A 848 18.00 -28.73 46.99
CA ASP A 848 17.66 -27.62 46.08
C ASP A 848 16.35 -26.96 46.47
N LEU A 849 15.32 -27.75 46.84
CA LEU A 849 14.06 -27.23 47.34
C LEU A 849 14.25 -26.43 48.63
N ALA A 850 15.03 -26.92 49.59
CA ALA A 850 15.31 -26.22 50.85
C ALA A 850 16.05 -24.90 50.60
N LYS A 851 17.08 -24.90 49.75
CA LYS A 851 17.83 -23.69 49.34
C LYS A 851 16.91 -22.66 48.62
N ALA A 852 16.13 -23.09 47.67
CA ALA A 852 15.22 -22.22 46.95
C ALA A 852 14.12 -21.63 47.86
N PHE A 853 13.58 -22.40 48.78
CA PHE A 853 12.61 -21.94 49.77
C PHE A 853 13.22 -20.88 50.71
N TYR A 854 14.46 -21.07 51.15
CA TYR A 854 15.17 -20.07 51.96
C TYR A 854 15.34 -18.73 51.25
N ILE A 855 15.78 -18.77 49.98
CA ILE A 855 15.92 -17.57 49.14
C ILE A 855 14.56 -16.89 48.96
N TYR A 856 13.51 -17.65 48.67
CA TYR A 856 12.14 -17.13 48.53
C TYR A 856 11.63 -16.44 49.80
N ALA A 857 11.80 -17.09 50.95
CA ALA A 857 11.36 -16.55 52.23
C ALA A 857 12.04 -15.20 52.56
N ASN A 858 13.38 -15.10 52.35
CA ASN A 858 14.10 -13.85 52.50
C ASN A 858 13.74 -12.77 51.51
N ALA A 859 13.49 -13.13 50.23
CA ALA A 859 13.06 -12.17 49.25
C ALA A 859 11.64 -11.64 49.53
N ALA A 860 10.71 -12.52 49.97
CA ALA A 860 9.37 -12.12 50.40
C ALA A 860 9.40 -11.17 51.59
N LYS A 861 10.22 -11.44 52.58
CA LYS A 861 10.41 -10.55 53.75
C LYS A 861 10.97 -9.20 53.32
N ALA A 862 12.00 -9.19 52.47
CA ALA A 862 12.64 -7.97 51.98
C ALA A 862 11.70 -7.12 51.11
N TYR A 863 10.78 -7.75 50.35
CA TYR A 863 9.80 -7.05 49.50
C TYR A 863 8.75 -6.32 50.37
N THR A 864 8.36 -6.88 51.50
CA THR A 864 7.34 -6.32 52.38
C THR A 864 7.87 -5.35 53.44
N SER A 865 9.22 -5.37 53.71
CA SER A 865 9.93 -4.41 54.58
C SER A 865 10.37 -3.16 53.78
#